data_6202d7486efdf682fbe4e97081c34312
#
_entry.id   6202d7486efdf682fbe4e97081c34312
#
_cell.length_a   1.000
_cell.length_b   1.000
_cell.length_c   1.000
_cell.angle_alpha   90.00
_cell.angle_beta   90.00
_cell.angle_gamma   90.00
#
_symmetry.space_group_name_H-M   'P 1'
#
loop_
_entity.id
_entity.type
_entity.pdbx_description
1 polymer ?
#
loop_
_entity_poly.entity_id
_entity_poly.type
_entity_poly.pdbx_seq_one_letter_code
_entity_poly.pdbx_strand_id
1 'polypeptide(L)'
;MKTFTKSALFLLWLIPMSFFAQSSVSGTVTDAGNGQPIPGVNIIIKGTTNGTSSDFDGNYVLNGVNNGDIIEFSYVGFIAQEFTYSGTSRIDVALQEDAAELEQVVVIGYGSVRKKDLTGSVTTVTADDFNQGVNASPDQLIKGRTAGVTVIDNGGAPGEGSTIRIRGGSSLNASNNPLIIVDGVPLDPGPGGTRNNLNSINPNDIESFTVLKDASATAIYGFRASNGVIIITTKKGLNTDGKLKFNYNGNVTFSEIVDKIEALDGNQFREYVTANGSQAQIDLLGTENTDWQDEILQNAVSTNHNISLSSGWDWINYRVSLGLLSEEGLIKTDQLDRTSLSTNIRTKFFDNHLRINTNIKTAIEDYTYATTNIGAALGFDPTQPVFQDNNFGNYFQWLDGSGNAIALAGQNPVAALEQNDSRGLIFRSLGNLEVDYKFHFLPELRANLNVGYEIASAKTENITSANSVANAARTGNDSFSRSDQKRENLLFDFYLNYRKDVESLNTVFDVTAGYSYQKFLDSGNNFSRGFDLVEIDNPFNNPREVLLGFFGRATISIADKYIFTGSFRRDATSRFSGLENQWTSSPSGAFSWNAHNENFLKDSNLISQLKFRVSYGVTPQQSIGDATPSLPRILTSDPQSQYQIGQEPDGTPIFISTGLALPYNPDLTWETTTQYNIGLDYGLFDGRVSGSIDVYRKETEDLLFLAALPSGSLSNEDDVNLGNLTNEGLELSLNVTPIQTENLRWQIGGNITFQKGEVTELFAVDNPNFEGFFNTGFVGSNINIQTVGFAPNSYWVFEQIYDANGVPVEGAYVDRNNDNIINEKDKYIYRKPAADFFYGFNTILDYKNWNFSMFWRGSVGNYNYNFVDAGSNGRRILNFQNTLSNTTTDLLQSNFFDGGVDRFSSDYYIQDASFLKLDNISLGYTFKNFLNYKNIDMKLYGTVNNVLIITDYTGIDPEISSGFDSTIYPRPRTYQFGVNLDF
;
A
#
# COMPACT_ATOMS: atom_id res chain seq x y z
N MET A 1 75.19 -9.58 62.86
CA MET A 1 73.90 -9.67 62.15
C MET A 1 73.69 -8.61 61.05
N LYS A 2 74.67 -7.79 60.67
CA LYS A 2 74.50 -6.78 59.59
C LYS A 2 75.20 -7.17 58.26
N THR A 3 75.93 -8.31 58.24
CA THR A 3 76.60 -8.79 57.04
C THR A 3 75.75 -9.90 56.29
N PHE A 4 74.87 -10.59 56.98
CA PHE A 4 74.03 -11.66 56.41
C PHE A 4 72.83 -11.13 55.52
N THR A 5 72.36 -9.95 55.87
CA THR A 5 71.25 -9.34 55.13
C THR A 5 71.71 -8.70 53.82
N LYS A 6 72.98 -8.37 53.63
CA LYS A 6 73.45 -7.80 52.35
C LYS A 6 73.75 -8.90 51.30
N SER A 7 74.15 -10.10 51.74
CA SER A 7 74.36 -11.24 50.83
C SER A 7 73.07 -11.93 50.39
N ALA A 8 72.02 -11.88 51.21
CA ALA A 8 70.71 -12.38 50.82
C ALA A 8 70.01 -11.46 49.80
N LEU A 9 70.22 -10.12 49.91
CA LEU A 9 69.76 -9.20 48.89
C LEU A 9 70.49 -9.30 47.56
N PHE A 10 71.74 -9.73 47.54
CA PHE A 10 72.55 -9.91 46.33
C PHE A 10 72.22 -11.25 45.62
N LEU A 11 71.72 -12.27 46.34
CA LEU A 11 71.24 -13.53 45.78
C LEU A 11 69.83 -13.41 45.20
N LEU A 12 69.03 -12.44 45.64
CA LEU A 12 67.74 -12.16 45.06
C LEU A 12 67.82 -11.40 43.69
N TRP A 13 68.99 -10.83 43.37
CA TRP A 13 69.26 -10.12 42.14
C TRP A 13 69.81 -11.04 41.01
N LEU A 14 70.04 -12.35 41.31
CA LEU A 14 70.51 -13.37 40.38
C LEU A 14 69.43 -14.40 39.99
N ILE A 15 68.11 -14.04 40.22
CA ILE A 15 67.06 -14.84 39.54
C ILE A 15 67.10 -14.42 38.08
N PRO A 16 67.42 -15.33 37.14
CA PRO A 16 67.33 -15.04 35.73
C PRO A 16 65.85 -14.67 35.43
N MET A 17 65.59 -13.47 34.99
CA MET A 17 64.38 -13.15 34.28
C MET A 17 64.32 -14.13 33.12
N SER A 18 63.59 -15.23 33.26
CA SER A 18 63.13 -16.01 32.16
C SER A 18 62.26 -15.06 31.33
N PHE A 19 62.82 -14.49 30.29
CA PHE A 19 62.06 -13.89 29.22
C PHE A 19 61.20 -15.03 28.68
N PHE A 20 59.93 -15.06 29.05
CA PHE A 20 58.94 -15.73 28.23
C PHE A 20 58.94 -14.97 26.90
N ALA A 21 59.62 -15.52 25.93
CA ALA A 21 59.49 -15.10 24.55
C ALA A 21 58.04 -15.35 24.18
N GLN A 22 57.21 -14.33 24.25
CA GLN A 22 55.86 -14.41 23.69
C GLN A 22 56.03 -14.66 22.20
N SER A 23 55.68 -15.84 21.76
CA SER A 23 55.65 -16.16 20.33
C SER A 23 54.58 -15.34 19.66
N SER A 24 54.98 -14.63 18.63
CA SER A 24 54.06 -13.89 17.76
C SER A 24 54.02 -14.54 16.40
N VAL A 25 52.85 -14.58 15.81
CA VAL A 25 52.62 -14.96 14.42
C VAL A 25 52.19 -13.73 13.61
N SER A 26 52.73 -13.59 12.45
CA SER A 26 52.37 -12.54 11.49
C SER A 26 52.00 -13.15 10.14
N GLY A 27 51.33 -12.40 9.27
CA GLY A 27 51.01 -12.84 7.93
C GLY A 27 50.17 -11.83 7.19
N THR A 28 49.71 -12.20 6.01
CA THR A 28 48.83 -11.39 5.18
C THR A 28 47.56 -12.18 4.90
N VAL A 29 46.39 -11.51 5.05
CA VAL A 29 45.10 -12.08 4.68
C VAL A 29 44.69 -11.51 3.34
N THR A 30 44.41 -12.40 2.38
CA THR A 30 43.97 -12.02 1.02
C THR A 30 42.67 -12.73 0.66
N ASP A 31 41.99 -12.20 -0.32
CA ASP A 31 40.84 -12.83 -0.96
C ASP A 31 41.32 -13.93 -1.91
N ALA A 32 40.81 -15.15 -1.77
CA ALA A 32 41.18 -16.28 -2.60
C ALA A 32 40.74 -16.17 -4.07
N GLY A 33 39.71 -15.35 -4.36
CA GLY A 33 39.15 -15.15 -5.70
C GLY A 33 39.96 -14.18 -6.55
N ASN A 34 40.44 -13.06 -5.96
CA ASN A 34 41.10 -11.97 -6.69
C ASN A 34 42.52 -11.64 -6.18
N GLY A 35 42.98 -12.26 -5.09
CA GLY A 35 44.32 -12.05 -4.51
C GLY A 35 44.53 -10.69 -3.84
N GLN A 36 43.50 -9.88 -3.68
CA GLN A 36 43.56 -8.56 -3.02
C GLN A 36 43.66 -8.71 -1.49
N PRO A 37 44.41 -7.84 -0.79
CA PRO A 37 44.44 -7.85 0.67
C PRO A 37 43.08 -7.50 1.26
N ILE A 38 42.69 -8.19 2.34
CA ILE A 38 41.41 -7.93 3.05
C ILE A 38 41.74 -7.17 4.35
N PRO A 39 41.39 -5.90 4.47
CA PRO A 39 41.55 -5.13 5.72
C PRO A 39 40.42 -5.46 6.73
N GLY A 40 40.76 -5.40 8.03
CA GLY A 40 39.78 -5.56 9.10
C GLY A 40 39.37 -7.00 9.40
N VAL A 41 40.06 -8.03 8.85
CA VAL A 41 39.80 -9.41 9.20
C VAL A 41 40.05 -9.60 10.70
N ASN A 42 39.11 -10.20 11.39
CA ASN A 42 39.24 -10.53 12.81
C ASN A 42 40.07 -11.85 12.96
N ILE A 43 41.17 -11.75 13.70
CA ILE A 43 42.10 -12.88 13.91
C ILE A 43 42.18 -13.14 15.42
N ILE A 44 41.61 -14.25 15.90
CA ILE A 44 41.52 -14.57 17.33
C ILE A 44 42.08 -15.94 17.65
N ILE A 45 42.60 -16.12 18.84
CA ILE A 45 42.87 -17.44 19.36
C ILE A 45 41.55 -18.02 19.87
N LYS A 46 41.08 -19.08 19.25
CA LYS A 46 39.75 -19.67 19.51
C LYS A 46 39.57 -20.01 20.99
N GLY A 47 38.43 -19.56 21.56
CA GLY A 47 38.12 -19.75 22.98
C GLY A 47 38.78 -18.76 23.93
N THR A 48 39.46 -17.72 23.42
CA THR A 48 40.10 -16.65 24.24
C THR A 48 39.66 -15.28 23.78
N THR A 49 40.00 -14.23 24.53
CA THR A 49 39.82 -12.82 24.12
C THR A 49 41.06 -12.23 23.46
N ASN A 50 42.07 -13.06 23.16
CA ASN A 50 43.33 -12.62 22.56
C ASN A 50 43.16 -12.63 21.02
N GLY A 51 43.17 -11.45 20.41
CA GLY A 51 42.98 -11.26 18.98
C GLY A 51 43.60 -9.99 18.44
N THR A 52 43.62 -9.87 17.13
CA THR A 52 44.06 -8.70 16.35
C THR A 52 43.22 -8.57 15.11
N SER A 53 43.36 -7.46 14.37
CA SER A 53 42.72 -7.29 13.05
C SER A 53 43.80 -7.00 11.99
N SER A 54 43.51 -7.36 10.73
CA SER A 54 44.39 -7.04 9.59
C SER A 54 44.34 -5.52 9.29
N ASP A 55 45.48 -4.97 8.88
CA ASP A 55 45.63 -3.58 8.43
C ASP A 55 45.13 -3.40 6.98
N PHE A 56 45.28 -2.18 6.42
CA PHE A 56 44.83 -1.86 5.05
C PHE A 56 45.52 -2.69 3.93
N ASP A 57 46.69 -3.18 4.22
CA ASP A 57 47.46 -4.05 3.30
C ASP A 57 47.23 -5.55 3.63
N GLY A 58 46.23 -5.87 4.45
CA GLY A 58 45.89 -7.22 4.88
C GLY A 58 46.88 -7.84 5.88
N ASN A 59 47.90 -7.11 6.34
CA ASN A 59 48.91 -7.66 7.25
C ASN A 59 48.38 -7.67 8.70
N TYR A 60 48.79 -8.71 9.45
CA TYR A 60 48.44 -8.81 10.85
C TYR A 60 49.61 -9.28 11.71
N VAL A 61 49.60 -8.99 12.99
CA VAL A 61 50.50 -9.53 14.00
C VAL A 61 49.68 -9.95 15.22
N LEU A 62 49.65 -11.24 15.55
CA LEU A 62 48.96 -11.77 16.72
C LEU A 62 50.03 -12.23 17.71
N ASN A 63 50.02 -11.62 18.94
CA ASN A 63 50.99 -11.92 19.99
C ASN A 63 50.41 -12.91 20.99
N GLY A 64 51.30 -13.65 21.70
CA GLY A 64 50.88 -14.53 22.78
C GLY A 64 50.27 -15.83 22.34
N VAL A 65 50.70 -16.35 21.18
CA VAL A 65 50.20 -17.61 20.62
C VAL A 65 51.06 -18.75 21.09
N ASN A 66 50.47 -19.83 21.57
CA ASN A 66 51.17 -21.03 22.03
C ASN A 66 51.03 -22.16 21.01
N ASN A 67 52.01 -23.05 20.99
CA ASN A 67 51.96 -24.23 20.11
C ASN A 67 50.75 -25.11 20.43
N GLY A 68 49.88 -25.33 19.45
CA GLY A 68 48.62 -26.07 19.59
C GLY A 68 47.38 -25.15 19.67
N ASP A 69 47.53 -23.82 19.79
CA ASP A 69 46.42 -22.89 19.74
C ASP A 69 45.80 -22.90 18.32
N ILE A 70 44.47 -22.80 18.27
CA ILE A 70 43.72 -22.66 17.02
C ILE A 70 43.48 -21.17 16.77
N ILE A 71 44.05 -20.66 15.67
CA ILE A 71 43.84 -19.29 15.23
C ILE A 71 42.70 -19.29 14.22
N GLU A 72 41.61 -18.55 14.52
CA GLU A 72 40.45 -18.36 13.68
C GLU A 72 40.56 -17.00 12.95
N PHE A 73 40.42 -17.04 11.64
CA PHE A 73 40.36 -15.90 10.75
C PHE A 73 38.91 -15.74 10.28
N SER A 74 38.24 -14.64 10.63
CA SER A 74 36.85 -14.39 10.25
C SER A 74 36.67 -12.96 9.72
N TYR A 75 35.92 -12.84 8.64
CA TYR A 75 35.51 -11.55 8.05
C TYR A 75 34.13 -11.66 7.46
N VAL A 76 33.35 -10.56 7.50
CA VAL A 76 31.99 -10.54 6.94
C VAL A 76 32.04 -10.81 5.44
N GLY A 77 31.25 -11.78 4.98
CA GLY A 77 31.23 -12.21 3.58
C GLY A 77 32.29 -13.26 3.19
N PHE A 78 33.04 -13.81 4.14
CA PHE A 78 34.06 -14.84 3.88
C PHE A 78 33.89 -16.04 4.82
N ILE A 79 34.20 -17.22 4.33
CA ILE A 79 34.22 -18.46 5.12
C ILE A 79 35.32 -18.37 6.16
N ALA A 80 34.98 -18.49 7.44
CA ALA A 80 35.94 -18.48 8.51
C ALA A 80 36.91 -19.67 8.37
N GLN A 81 38.22 -19.44 8.51
CA GLN A 81 39.27 -20.48 8.43
C GLN A 81 40.01 -20.63 9.74
N GLU A 82 40.29 -21.85 10.12
CA GLU A 82 41.00 -22.20 11.35
C GLU A 82 42.37 -22.80 11.03
N PHE A 83 43.42 -22.31 11.71
CA PHE A 83 44.77 -22.82 11.58
C PHE A 83 45.33 -23.21 12.96
N THR A 84 45.76 -24.42 13.09
CA THR A 84 46.48 -24.85 14.30
C THR A 84 47.90 -24.33 14.29
N TYR A 85 48.26 -23.50 15.27
CA TYR A 85 49.61 -22.93 15.37
C TYR A 85 50.65 -24.02 15.74
N SER A 86 51.64 -24.19 14.87
CA SER A 86 52.72 -25.19 15.04
C SER A 86 54.09 -24.57 15.22
N GLY A 87 54.19 -23.29 15.67
CA GLY A 87 55.47 -22.62 15.88
C GLY A 87 55.99 -21.84 14.67
N THR A 88 55.21 -21.70 13.57
CA THR A 88 55.60 -20.93 12.39
C THR A 88 55.44 -19.43 12.64
N SER A 89 56.45 -18.62 12.29
CA SER A 89 56.44 -17.16 12.52
C SER A 89 55.55 -16.39 11.56
N ARG A 90 55.14 -17.03 10.44
CA ARG A 90 54.31 -16.43 9.39
C ARG A 90 53.25 -17.43 8.89
N ILE A 91 52.00 -16.98 8.84
CA ILE A 91 50.83 -17.68 8.28
C ILE A 91 50.11 -16.71 7.36
N ASP A 92 50.23 -16.94 6.04
CA ASP A 92 49.45 -16.20 5.05
C ASP A 92 48.15 -16.95 4.76
N VAL A 93 47.00 -16.25 4.76
CA VAL A 93 45.68 -16.87 4.62
C VAL A 93 44.97 -16.27 3.43
N ALA A 94 44.40 -17.13 2.57
CA ALA A 94 43.47 -16.70 1.51
C ALA A 94 42.07 -17.11 1.91
N LEU A 95 41.23 -16.13 2.32
CA LEU A 95 39.86 -16.38 2.68
C LEU A 95 38.99 -16.53 1.40
N GLN A 96 38.12 -17.53 1.40
CA GLN A 96 37.17 -17.74 0.34
C GLN A 96 35.91 -16.95 0.67
N GLU A 97 35.35 -16.25 -0.34
CA GLU A 97 34.05 -15.60 -0.19
C GLU A 97 33.00 -16.64 0.22
N ASP A 98 32.21 -16.31 1.23
CA ASP A 98 31.07 -17.12 1.63
C ASP A 98 29.88 -16.79 0.73
N ALA A 99 29.78 -17.52 -0.39
CA ALA A 99 28.66 -17.43 -1.31
C ALA A 99 27.30 -17.75 -0.63
N ALA A 100 27.31 -18.38 0.54
CA ALA A 100 26.06 -18.67 1.29
C ALA A 100 25.52 -17.47 2.07
N GLU A 101 26.37 -16.52 2.46
CA GLU A 101 25.94 -15.27 3.13
C GLU A 101 25.33 -14.25 2.14
N LEU A 102 25.64 -14.38 0.84
CA LEU A 102 25.10 -13.54 -0.25
C LEU A 102 23.79 -14.07 -0.86
N GLU A 103 23.28 -15.23 -0.43
CA GLU A 103 22.01 -15.75 -0.92
C GLU A 103 20.83 -15.06 -0.25
N GLN A 104 20.32 -14.00 -0.88
CA GLN A 104 19.08 -13.32 -0.46
C GLN A 104 17.94 -14.34 -0.35
N VAL A 105 17.44 -14.55 0.88
CA VAL A 105 16.30 -15.41 1.16
C VAL A 105 15.02 -14.59 1.02
N VAL A 106 14.10 -15.07 0.20
CA VAL A 106 12.81 -14.43 -0.04
C VAL A 106 11.72 -15.20 0.71
N VAL A 107 10.93 -14.51 1.50
CA VAL A 107 9.76 -15.08 2.16
C VAL A 107 8.68 -15.27 1.09
N ILE A 108 8.19 -16.51 0.99
CA ILE A 108 7.06 -16.87 0.14
C ILE A 108 6.02 -17.60 0.98
N GLY A 109 4.84 -17.88 0.41
CA GLY A 109 3.79 -18.61 1.12
C GLY A 109 4.29 -19.91 1.76
N TYR A 110 4.09 -20.01 3.07
CA TYR A 110 4.45 -21.21 3.86
C TYR A 110 5.92 -21.63 3.74
N GLY A 111 6.83 -20.64 3.93
CA GLY A 111 8.27 -20.86 3.98
C GLY A 111 9.09 -19.72 3.37
N SER A 112 10.38 -19.99 3.21
CA SER A 112 11.32 -19.08 2.57
C SER A 112 12.18 -19.85 1.56
N VAL A 113 12.49 -19.19 0.43
CA VAL A 113 13.26 -19.79 -0.67
C VAL A 113 14.41 -18.85 -1.04
N ARG A 114 15.53 -19.39 -1.45
CA ARG A 114 16.63 -18.57 -1.97
C ARG A 114 16.19 -17.88 -3.27
N LYS A 115 16.56 -16.64 -3.46
CA LYS A 115 16.19 -15.86 -4.66
C LYS A 115 16.54 -16.59 -5.97
N LYS A 116 17.66 -17.32 -5.99
CA LYS A 116 18.08 -18.12 -7.15
C LYS A 116 17.12 -19.26 -7.49
N ASP A 117 16.40 -19.79 -6.47
CA ASP A 117 15.49 -20.93 -6.61
C ASP A 117 14.03 -20.53 -6.94
N LEU A 118 13.73 -19.23 -6.96
CA LEU A 118 12.40 -18.73 -7.35
C LEU A 118 12.09 -19.07 -8.81
N THR A 119 10.93 -19.60 -9.07
CA THR A 119 10.45 -19.93 -10.43
C THR A 119 9.42 -18.92 -10.96
N GLY A 120 8.77 -18.16 -10.06
CA GLY A 120 7.77 -17.15 -10.40
C GLY A 120 8.32 -15.72 -10.49
N SER A 121 7.48 -14.79 -10.96
CA SER A 121 7.78 -13.34 -10.96
C SER A 121 7.59 -12.75 -9.56
N VAL A 122 8.70 -12.59 -8.85
CA VAL A 122 8.75 -12.07 -7.47
C VAL A 122 9.71 -10.90 -7.40
N THR A 123 9.27 -9.80 -6.82
CA THR A 123 10.12 -8.63 -6.58
C THR A 123 10.21 -8.36 -5.09
N THR A 124 11.42 -8.19 -4.57
CA THR A 124 11.66 -7.78 -3.18
C THR A 124 12.25 -6.38 -3.18
N VAL A 125 11.63 -5.48 -2.41
CA VAL A 125 12.10 -4.12 -2.15
C VAL A 125 12.53 -4.08 -0.69
N THR A 126 13.80 -3.80 -0.44
CA THR A 126 14.40 -3.75 0.89
C THR A 126 14.47 -2.34 1.43
N ALA A 127 14.81 -2.19 2.71
CA ALA A 127 14.91 -0.86 3.35
C ALA A 127 15.87 0.10 2.63
N ASP A 128 16.90 -0.42 1.95
CA ASP A 128 17.85 0.38 1.15
C ASP A 128 17.22 0.93 -0.14
N ASP A 129 16.18 0.24 -0.64
CA ASP A 129 15.47 0.60 -1.87
C ASP A 129 14.22 1.45 -1.60
N PHE A 130 13.83 1.68 -0.34
CA PHE A 130 12.61 2.41 0.00
C PHE A 130 12.68 3.88 -0.45
N ASN A 131 11.50 4.43 -0.75
CA ASN A 131 11.38 5.85 -0.98
C ASN A 131 11.81 6.61 0.28
N GLN A 132 12.80 7.47 0.12
CA GLN A 132 13.31 8.33 1.19
C GLN A 132 12.44 9.58 1.25
N GLY A 133 11.54 9.70 2.21
CA GLY A 133 10.65 10.85 2.28
C GLY A 133 9.68 10.78 3.44
N VAL A 134 8.67 11.63 3.42
CA VAL A 134 7.54 11.57 4.34
C VAL A 134 6.72 10.33 3.99
N ASN A 135 6.85 9.30 4.79
CA ASN A 135 6.11 8.05 4.63
C ASN A 135 5.26 7.85 5.89
N ALA A 136 4.04 8.37 5.89
CA ALA A 136 3.09 8.17 6.97
C ALA A 136 2.54 6.73 6.95
N SER A 137 2.47 6.12 5.76
CA SER A 137 1.96 4.77 5.53
C SER A 137 2.98 3.89 4.77
N PRO A 138 2.98 2.56 5.00
CA PRO A 138 3.86 1.60 4.35
C PRO A 138 3.81 1.54 2.82
N ASP A 139 2.65 1.74 2.22
CA ASP A 139 2.43 1.69 0.77
C ASP A 139 3.26 2.74 0.01
N GLN A 140 3.51 3.88 0.63
CA GLN A 140 4.33 4.95 0.06
C GLN A 140 5.81 4.54 -0.13
N LEU A 141 6.31 3.59 0.66
CA LEU A 141 7.70 3.11 0.58
C LEU A 141 8.02 2.41 -0.76
N ILE A 142 7.03 1.77 -1.39
CA ILE A 142 7.21 0.97 -2.62
C ILE A 142 6.64 1.65 -3.87
N LYS A 143 6.07 2.85 -3.73
CA LYS A 143 5.44 3.60 -4.83
C LYS A 143 6.43 3.80 -5.98
N GLY A 144 6.08 3.27 -7.18
CA GLY A 144 6.89 3.35 -8.40
C GLY A 144 8.22 2.56 -8.38
N ARG A 145 8.48 1.73 -7.36
CA ARG A 145 9.71 0.93 -7.24
C ARG A 145 9.65 -0.43 -7.95
N THR A 146 8.46 -0.90 -8.27
CA THR A 146 8.25 -2.26 -8.77
C THR A 146 7.51 -2.22 -10.11
N ALA A 147 8.08 -2.81 -11.15
CA ALA A 147 7.38 -3.00 -12.42
C ALA A 147 6.10 -3.83 -12.22
N GLY A 148 5.03 -3.49 -12.91
CA GLY A 148 3.73 -4.15 -12.80
C GLY A 148 2.90 -3.75 -11.57
N VAL A 149 3.38 -2.80 -10.75
CA VAL A 149 2.67 -2.34 -9.54
C VAL A 149 2.41 -0.84 -9.64
N THR A 150 1.14 -0.46 -9.55
CA THR A 150 0.72 0.93 -9.39
C THR A 150 0.30 1.19 -7.95
N VAL A 151 0.74 2.31 -7.40
CA VAL A 151 0.35 2.83 -6.08
C VAL A 151 -0.07 4.27 -6.28
N ILE A 152 -1.37 4.54 -6.18
CA ILE A 152 -1.99 5.85 -6.40
C ILE A 152 -2.59 6.31 -5.08
N ASP A 153 -2.13 7.43 -4.53
CA ASP A 153 -2.69 7.98 -3.30
C ASP A 153 -4.14 8.43 -3.55
N ASN A 154 -5.04 8.12 -2.62
CA ASN A 154 -6.46 8.46 -2.78
C ASN A 154 -6.76 9.94 -2.50
N GLY A 155 -5.86 10.64 -1.80
CA GLY A 155 -5.94 12.05 -1.48
C GLY A 155 -4.75 12.52 -0.64
N GLY A 156 -4.80 13.75 -0.13
CA GLY A 156 -3.79 14.35 0.75
C GLY A 156 -4.20 14.45 2.21
N ALA A 157 -5.32 13.83 2.61
CA ALA A 157 -5.79 13.86 4.00
C ALA A 157 -4.85 13.09 4.94
N PRO A 158 -4.72 13.49 6.23
CA PRO A 158 -3.91 12.77 7.20
C PRO A 158 -4.27 11.30 7.29
N GLY A 159 -3.26 10.43 7.17
CA GLY A 159 -3.46 8.99 7.18
C GLY A 159 -4.24 8.42 6.00
N GLU A 160 -4.41 9.14 4.91
CA GLU A 160 -5.06 8.66 3.69
C GLU A 160 -4.25 7.52 3.06
N GLY A 161 -4.95 6.52 2.52
CA GLY A 161 -4.34 5.37 1.89
C GLY A 161 -4.11 5.52 0.40
N SER A 162 -3.50 4.48 -0.16
CA SER A 162 -3.30 4.37 -1.60
C SER A 162 -4.08 3.20 -2.18
N THR A 163 -4.52 3.37 -3.42
CA THR A 163 -5.02 2.27 -4.25
C THR A 163 -3.84 1.53 -4.86
N ILE A 164 -3.68 0.25 -4.52
CA ILE A 164 -2.61 -0.61 -5.04
C ILE A 164 -3.19 -1.56 -6.08
N ARG A 165 -2.55 -1.68 -7.24
CA ARG A 165 -2.90 -2.65 -8.29
C ARG A 165 -1.64 -3.38 -8.77
N ILE A 166 -1.77 -4.69 -8.98
CA ILE A 166 -0.72 -5.54 -9.53
C ILE A 166 -1.20 -6.11 -10.86
N ARG A 167 -0.55 -5.73 -11.98
CA ARG A 167 -0.89 -6.17 -13.33
C ARG A 167 -2.34 -5.89 -13.72
N GLY A 168 -2.85 -4.69 -13.34
CA GLY A 168 -4.24 -4.29 -13.53
C GLY A 168 -5.21 -4.96 -12.54
N GLY A 169 -6.51 -4.83 -12.78
CA GLY A 169 -7.55 -5.53 -12.04
C GLY A 169 -7.90 -6.85 -12.68
N SER A 170 -8.34 -7.86 -11.91
CA SER A 170 -8.84 -9.14 -12.44
C SER A 170 -10.35 -9.19 -12.53
N SER A 171 -11.08 -8.22 -12.00
CA SER A 171 -12.53 -8.20 -11.95
C SER A 171 -13.13 -6.85 -12.35
N LEU A 172 -14.38 -6.86 -12.77
CA LEU A 172 -15.18 -5.65 -13.03
C LEU A 172 -15.87 -5.13 -11.76
N ASN A 173 -16.39 -6.01 -10.90
CA ASN A 173 -17.14 -5.65 -9.69
C ASN A 173 -16.53 -6.18 -8.39
N ALA A 174 -15.84 -7.35 -8.44
CA ALA A 174 -15.17 -7.86 -7.27
C ALA A 174 -13.90 -7.04 -6.94
N SER A 175 -13.35 -7.24 -5.73
CA SER A 175 -12.17 -6.50 -5.28
C SER A 175 -10.96 -6.72 -6.19
N ASN A 176 -10.31 -5.64 -6.58
CA ASN A 176 -9.05 -5.64 -7.32
C ASN A 176 -7.81 -5.38 -6.44
N ASN A 177 -7.98 -5.36 -5.11
CA ASN A 177 -6.88 -5.13 -4.18
C ASN A 177 -6.03 -6.39 -4.01
N PRO A 178 -4.69 -6.28 -3.95
CA PRO A 178 -3.83 -7.40 -3.62
C PRO A 178 -4.04 -7.86 -2.17
N LEU A 179 -3.74 -9.13 -1.90
CA LEU A 179 -3.68 -9.64 -0.54
C LEU A 179 -2.43 -9.09 0.16
N ILE A 180 -2.60 -8.43 1.30
CA ILE A 180 -1.50 -7.93 2.12
C ILE A 180 -1.29 -8.88 3.30
N ILE A 181 -0.06 -9.31 3.52
CA ILE A 181 0.34 -10.20 4.61
C ILE A 181 1.44 -9.54 5.42
N VAL A 182 1.25 -9.42 6.73
CA VAL A 182 2.24 -8.83 7.65
C VAL A 182 2.76 -9.90 8.59
N ASP A 183 4.05 -10.25 8.46
CA ASP A 183 4.71 -11.31 9.24
C ASP A 183 3.91 -12.63 9.33
N GLY A 184 3.21 -13.01 8.23
CA GLY A 184 2.43 -14.24 8.15
C GLY A 184 0.96 -14.13 8.54
N VAL A 185 0.47 -12.92 8.89
CA VAL A 185 -0.94 -12.64 9.17
C VAL A 185 -1.55 -11.88 7.99
N PRO A 186 -2.58 -12.42 7.30
CA PRO A 186 -3.31 -11.69 6.27
C PRO A 186 -4.07 -10.51 6.88
N LEU A 187 -3.87 -9.32 6.32
CA LEU A 187 -4.55 -8.11 6.74
C LEU A 187 -5.97 -8.05 6.15
N ASP A 188 -6.94 -7.68 6.98
CA ASP A 188 -8.33 -7.47 6.56
C ASP A 188 -8.63 -5.97 6.35
N PRO A 189 -9.58 -5.61 5.45
CA PRO A 189 -10.11 -4.25 5.41
C PRO A 189 -10.58 -3.79 6.79
N GLY A 190 -10.18 -2.58 7.21
CA GLY A 190 -10.50 -2.04 8.52
C GLY A 190 -12.02 -1.83 8.75
N PRO A 191 -12.44 -1.57 9.99
CA PRO A 191 -13.80 -1.11 10.30
C PRO A 191 -14.03 0.29 9.72
N GLY A 192 -15.30 0.73 9.71
CA GLY A 192 -15.70 2.07 9.27
C GLY A 192 -14.90 3.17 9.98
N GLY A 193 -14.59 4.25 9.28
CA GLY A 193 -13.74 5.35 9.78
C GLY A 193 -12.22 5.14 9.57
N THR A 194 -11.77 3.94 9.22
CA THR A 194 -10.36 3.70 8.87
C THR A 194 -10.06 4.28 7.47
N ARG A 195 -9.15 5.26 7.38
CA ARG A 195 -8.69 5.80 6.08
C ARG A 195 -7.75 4.85 5.34
N ASN A 196 -6.87 4.16 6.08
CA ASN A 196 -5.93 3.21 5.51
C ASN A 196 -5.63 2.05 6.46
N ASN A 197 -5.81 0.83 5.98
CA ASN A 197 -5.55 -0.38 6.76
C ASN A 197 -4.09 -0.55 7.18
N LEU A 198 -3.16 0.02 6.38
CA LEU A 198 -1.73 -0.06 6.62
C LEU A 198 -1.24 0.93 7.68
N ASN A 199 -2.04 1.92 8.08
CA ASN A 199 -1.63 2.89 9.10
C ASN A 199 -1.27 2.23 10.44
N SER A 200 -1.83 1.07 10.74
CA SER A 200 -1.48 0.30 11.94
C SER A 200 -0.03 -0.23 11.95
N ILE A 201 0.66 -0.19 10.82
CA ILE A 201 2.03 -0.66 10.66
C ILE A 201 2.96 0.55 10.54
N ASN A 202 3.90 0.68 11.49
CA ASN A 202 4.88 1.77 11.44
C ASN A 202 5.90 1.52 10.29
N PRO A 203 6.04 2.44 9.31
CA PRO A 203 7.00 2.31 8.22
C PRO A 203 8.45 2.08 8.69
N ASN A 204 8.85 2.65 9.85
CA ASN A 204 10.19 2.48 10.42
C ASN A 204 10.48 1.04 10.87
N ASP A 205 9.45 0.22 11.08
CA ASP A 205 9.58 -1.18 11.49
C ASP A 205 9.68 -2.15 10.33
N ILE A 206 9.54 -1.69 9.09
CA ILE A 206 9.55 -2.55 7.92
C ILE A 206 10.99 -2.87 7.49
N GLU A 207 11.27 -4.15 7.23
CA GLU A 207 12.52 -4.67 6.69
C GLU A 207 12.45 -4.79 5.16
N SER A 208 11.33 -5.35 4.66
CA SER A 208 11.15 -5.56 3.22
C SER A 208 9.70 -5.74 2.81
N PHE A 209 9.44 -5.46 1.54
CA PHE A 209 8.23 -5.87 0.82
C PHE A 209 8.61 -6.94 -0.20
N THR A 210 7.87 -8.04 -0.21
CA THR A 210 7.94 -9.04 -1.27
C THR A 210 6.64 -9.04 -2.04
N VAL A 211 6.70 -8.71 -3.33
CA VAL A 211 5.54 -8.66 -4.22
C VAL A 211 5.52 -9.89 -5.10
N LEU A 212 4.49 -10.72 -4.94
CA LEU A 212 4.23 -11.90 -5.75
C LEU A 212 3.23 -11.50 -6.85
N LYS A 213 3.68 -11.55 -8.11
CA LYS A 213 2.92 -11.01 -9.24
C LYS A 213 2.27 -12.07 -10.12
N ASP A 214 2.76 -13.30 -10.12
CA ASP A 214 2.23 -14.37 -10.94
C ASP A 214 1.51 -15.47 -10.16
N ALA A 215 0.63 -16.20 -10.85
CA ALA A 215 -0.19 -17.23 -10.22
C ALA A 215 0.64 -18.41 -9.68
N SER A 216 1.82 -18.71 -10.20
CA SER A 216 2.67 -19.79 -9.67
C SER A 216 3.20 -19.46 -8.28
N ALA A 217 3.44 -18.19 -8.01
CA ALA A 217 3.87 -17.70 -6.70
C ALA A 217 2.67 -17.46 -5.75
N THR A 218 1.50 -17.10 -6.28
CA THR A 218 0.35 -16.67 -5.47
C THR A 218 -0.68 -17.78 -5.22
N ALA A 219 -0.77 -18.82 -6.08
CA ALA A 219 -1.76 -19.92 -5.95
C ALA A 219 -1.74 -20.63 -4.60
N ILE A 220 -0.58 -20.71 -3.94
CA ILE A 220 -0.44 -21.31 -2.61
C ILE A 220 -1.23 -20.53 -1.52
N TYR A 221 -1.53 -19.23 -1.72
CA TYR A 221 -2.36 -18.41 -0.86
C TYR A 221 -3.86 -18.52 -1.17
N GLY A 222 -4.22 -19.20 -2.27
CA GLY A 222 -5.59 -19.49 -2.68
C GLY A 222 -6.32 -18.26 -3.22
N PHE A 223 -7.62 -18.24 -3.03
CA PHE A 223 -8.56 -17.33 -3.68
C PHE A 223 -8.38 -15.83 -3.30
N ARG A 224 -7.74 -15.49 -2.19
CA ARG A 224 -7.46 -14.09 -1.85
C ARG A 224 -6.31 -13.49 -2.68
N ALA A 225 -5.62 -14.30 -3.47
CA ALA A 225 -4.38 -13.94 -4.16
C ALA A 225 -4.51 -13.72 -5.67
N SER A 226 -5.72 -13.68 -6.23
CA SER A 226 -5.99 -13.45 -7.68
C SER A 226 -5.43 -12.12 -8.18
N ASN A 227 -5.37 -11.11 -7.32
CA ASN A 227 -4.83 -9.79 -7.63
C ASN A 227 -3.36 -9.61 -7.17
N GLY A 228 -2.66 -10.73 -6.90
CA GLY A 228 -1.30 -10.70 -6.37
C GLY A 228 -1.24 -10.65 -4.85
N VAL A 229 -0.03 -10.78 -4.31
CA VAL A 229 0.23 -10.77 -2.88
C VAL A 229 1.38 -9.83 -2.54
N ILE A 230 1.21 -9.02 -1.50
CA ILE A 230 2.26 -8.17 -0.92
C ILE A 230 2.56 -8.71 0.48
N ILE A 231 3.78 -9.21 0.68
CA ILE A 231 4.25 -9.68 1.98
C ILE A 231 5.12 -8.59 2.59
N ILE A 232 4.70 -8.08 3.73
CA ILE A 232 5.43 -7.12 4.54
C ILE A 232 6.17 -7.89 5.64
N THR A 233 7.49 -7.82 5.62
CA THR A 233 8.35 -8.38 6.66
C THR A 233 8.84 -7.25 7.55
N THR A 234 8.69 -7.39 8.87
CA THR A 234 9.16 -6.38 9.81
C THR A 234 10.53 -6.73 10.40
N LYS A 235 11.26 -5.70 10.82
CA LYS A 235 12.58 -5.79 11.44
C LYS A 235 12.53 -6.67 12.68
N LYS A 236 13.52 -7.54 12.83
CA LYS A 236 13.62 -8.54 13.90
C LYS A 236 14.76 -8.21 14.85
N GLY A 237 14.72 -8.80 16.05
CA GLY A 237 15.84 -8.75 16.98
C GLY A 237 17.06 -9.46 16.42
N LEU A 238 18.24 -8.90 16.64
CA LEU A 238 19.52 -9.47 16.22
C LEU A 238 20.22 -10.12 17.40
N ASN A 239 21.06 -11.13 17.14
CA ASN A 239 22.02 -11.60 18.14
C ASN A 239 23.10 -10.50 18.30
N THR A 240 23.23 -9.98 19.49
CA THR A 240 24.17 -8.90 19.83
C THR A 240 25.03 -9.28 21.04
N ASP A 241 25.10 -10.58 21.39
CA ASP A 241 25.74 -11.08 22.62
C ASP A 241 25.23 -10.36 23.89
N GLY A 242 23.91 -10.08 23.90
CA GLY A 242 23.24 -9.39 25.00
C GLY A 242 23.43 -7.87 25.03
N LYS A 243 24.18 -7.27 24.11
CA LYS A 243 24.33 -5.82 24.05
C LYS A 243 23.02 -5.22 23.55
N LEU A 244 22.54 -4.20 24.23
CA LEU A 244 21.35 -3.46 23.86
C LEU A 244 21.72 -2.50 22.72
N LYS A 245 20.97 -2.57 21.60
CA LYS A 245 20.97 -1.57 20.54
C LYS A 245 19.74 -0.70 20.67
N PHE A 246 19.95 0.59 20.62
CA PHE A 246 18.92 1.60 20.67
C PHE A 246 18.96 2.39 19.37
N ASN A 247 17.81 2.57 18.72
CA ASN A 247 17.65 3.46 17.56
C ASN A 247 16.55 4.46 17.86
N TYR A 248 16.81 5.72 17.56
CA TYR A 248 15.80 6.79 17.54
C TYR A 248 15.77 7.44 16.16
N ASN A 249 14.58 7.53 15.59
CA ASN A 249 14.29 8.29 14.37
C ASN A 249 13.23 9.34 14.70
N GLY A 250 13.55 10.61 14.49
CA GLY A 250 12.61 11.72 14.68
C GLY A 250 12.64 12.68 13.51
N ASN A 251 11.47 13.18 13.11
CA ASN A 251 11.37 14.19 12.07
C ASN A 251 10.22 15.17 12.32
N VAL A 252 10.36 16.35 11.71
CA VAL A 252 9.32 17.37 11.58
C VAL A 252 9.09 17.62 10.09
N THR A 253 7.83 17.76 9.71
CA THR A 253 7.39 17.97 8.32
C THR A 253 6.55 19.22 8.26
N PHE A 254 6.88 20.11 7.32
CA PHE A 254 6.09 21.27 6.95
C PHE A 254 5.39 20.98 5.63
N SER A 255 4.08 21.14 5.59
CA SER A 255 3.22 20.88 4.43
C SER A 255 2.62 22.18 3.93
N GLU A 256 2.74 22.42 2.62
CA GLU A 256 2.14 23.57 1.95
C GLU A 256 1.19 23.14 0.82
N ILE A 257 0.21 23.99 0.54
CA ILE A 257 -0.70 23.81 -0.58
C ILE A 257 0.05 24.09 -1.88
N VAL A 258 -0.02 23.16 -2.84
CA VAL A 258 0.64 23.33 -4.16
C VAL A 258 -0.28 24.03 -5.13
N ASP A 259 -1.55 23.64 -5.15
CA ASP A 259 -2.54 24.10 -6.11
C ASP A 259 -3.94 24.15 -5.52
N LYS A 260 -4.80 25.02 -6.07
CA LYS A 260 -6.21 25.20 -5.71
C LYS A 260 -7.06 25.13 -6.98
N ILE A 261 -8.34 24.83 -6.85
CA ILE A 261 -9.27 24.92 -7.99
C ILE A 261 -9.44 26.40 -8.37
N GLU A 262 -9.26 26.71 -9.64
CA GLU A 262 -9.52 28.05 -10.16
C GLU A 262 -11.01 28.36 -10.17
N ALA A 263 -11.48 29.17 -9.19
CA ALA A 263 -12.85 29.61 -9.06
C ALA A 263 -13.01 31.06 -9.52
N LEU A 264 -14.23 31.50 -9.83
CA LEU A 264 -14.49 32.92 -10.06
C LEU A 264 -14.21 33.69 -8.77
N ASP A 265 -13.39 34.73 -8.87
CA ASP A 265 -13.24 35.69 -7.76
C ASP A 265 -14.48 36.61 -7.61
N GLY A 266 -14.57 37.36 -6.50
CA GLY A 266 -15.75 38.20 -6.23
C GLY A 266 -16.01 39.26 -7.30
N ASN A 267 -14.99 39.71 -8.06
CA ASN A 267 -15.18 40.70 -9.13
C ASN A 267 -15.72 40.03 -10.39
N GLN A 268 -15.11 38.92 -10.81
CA GLN A 268 -15.56 38.11 -11.96
C GLN A 268 -17.00 37.63 -11.73
N PHE A 269 -17.28 37.18 -10.51
CA PHE A 269 -18.60 36.72 -10.11
C PHE A 269 -19.65 37.84 -10.17
N ARG A 270 -19.37 39.03 -9.62
CA ARG A 270 -20.27 40.23 -9.72
C ARG A 270 -20.49 40.65 -11.18
N GLU A 271 -19.44 40.67 -11.98
CA GLU A 271 -19.54 40.98 -13.41
C GLU A 271 -20.48 39.99 -14.12
N TYR A 272 -20.30 38.69 -13.89
CA TYR A 272 -21.12 37.64 -14.49
C TYR A 272 -22.61 37.76 -14.05
N VAL A 273 -22.87 37.89 -12.75
CA VAL A 273 -24.25 38.01 -12.22
C VAL A 273 -24.91 39.30 -12.70
N THR A 274 -24.18 40.42 -12.75
CA THR A 274 -24.70 41.68 -13.25
C THR A 274 -25.06 41.60 -14.73
N ALA A 275 -24.30 40.91 -15.53
CA ALA A 275 -24.55 40.77 -16.96
C ALA A 275 -25.70 39.79 -17.31
N ASN A 276 -25.87 38.72 -16.52
CA ASN A 276 -26.73 37.59 -16.88
C ASN A 276 -27.87 37.34 -15.88
N GLY A 277 -27.82 37.91 -14.67
CA GLY A 277 -28.78 37.69 -13.62
C GLY A 277 -30.02 38.59 -13.70
N SER A 278 -31.12 38.18 -13.06
CA SER A 278 -32.28 39.04 -12.78
C SER A 278 -31.93 40.10 -11.73
N GLN A 279 -32.71 41.17 -11.66
CA GLN A 279 -32.53 42.21 -10.63
C GLN A 279 -32.55 41.61 -9.21
N ALA A 280 -33.41 40.64 -8.93
CA ALA A 280 -33.44 39.94 -7.64
C ALA A 280 -32.14 39.22 -7.30
N GLN A 281 -31.47 38.66 -8.30
CA GLN A 281 -30.15 38.00 -8.14
C GLN A 281 -29.01 39.03 -8.01
N ILE A 282 -29.08 40.14 -8.76
CA ILE A 282 -28.13 41.25 -8.62
C ILE A 282 -28.18 41.83 -7.19
N ASP A 283 -29.38 41.95 -6.62
CA ASP A 283 -29.60 42.47 -5.27
C ASP A 283 -29.08 41.56 -4.16
N LEU A 284 -28.74 40.29 -4.47
CA LEU A 284 -28.10 39.34 -3.55
C LEU A 284 -26.58 39.50 -3.46
N LEU A 285 -25.97 40.21 -4.42
CA LEU A 285 -24.51 40.36 -4.45
C LEU A 285 -24.01 41.13 -3.22
N GLY A 286 -23.05 40.55 -2.54
CA GLY A 286 -22.31 41.17 -1.45
C GLY A 286 -21.17 42.09 -1.95
N THR A 287 -20.50 42.74 -1.01
CA THR A 287 -19.36 43.66 -1.26
C THR A 287 -18.00 43.02 -1.11
N GLU A 288 -17.94 41.86 -0.51
CA GLU A 288 -16.70 41.16 -0.16
C GLU A 288 -16.05 40.48 -1.37
N ASN A 289 -14.82 40.05 -1.21
CA ASN A 289 -14.09 39.20 -2.16
C ASN A 289 -13.42 38.06 -1.39
N THR A 290 -14.24 37.11 -0.94
CA THR A 290 -13.82 36.02 -0.05
C THR A 290 -13.31 34.85 -0.87
N ASP A 291 -12.02 34.48 -0.70
CA ASP A 291 -11.50 33.20 -1.18
C ASP A 291 -11.84 32.09 -0.17
N TRP A 292 -12.95 31.39 -0.41
CA TRP A 292 -13.43 30.35 0.48
C TRP A 292 -12.48 29.16 0.61
N GLN A 293 -11.62 28.91 -0.38
CA GLN A 293 -10.61 27.88 -0.27
C GLN A 293 -9.53 28.30 0.76
N ASP A 294 -9.06 29.55 0.76
CA ASP A 294 -8.12 30.05 1.77
C ASP A 294 -8.73 30.08 3.18
N GLU A 295 -10.04 30.31 3.30
CA GLU A 295 -10.70 30.30 4.59
C GLU A 295 -10.74 28.93 5.26
N ILE A 296 -10.75 27.83 4.48
CA ILE A 296 -10.77 26.45 5.02
C ILE A 296 -9.40 25.76 4.98
N LEU A 297 -8.45 26.27 4.22
CA LEU A 297 -7.13 25.69 4.05
C LEU A 297 -6.10 26.29 5.01
N GLN A 298 -5.06 25.53 5.29
CA GLN A 298 -3.91 25.93 6.11
C GLN A 298 -2.62 25.25 5.66
N ASN A 299 -1.47 25.84 6.01
CA ASN A 299 -0.22 25.11 6.04
C ASN A 299 -0.18 24.27 7.31
N ALA A 300 0.36 23.04 7.20
CA ALA A 300 0.30 22.08 8.28
C ALA A 300 1.70 21.69 8.78
N VAL A 301 1.79 21.31 10.05
CA VAL A 301 3.04 20.83 10.66
C VAL A 301 2.78 19.44 11.27
N SER A 302 3.62 18.48 10.89
CA SER A 302 3.52 17.12 11.37
C SER A 302 4.83 16.68 12.02
N THR A 303 4.74 15.79 13.01
CA THR A 303 5.89 15.22 13.70
C THR A 303 5.79 13.69 13.76
N ASN A 304 6.94 13.03 13.63
CA ASN A 304 7.02 11.58 13.75
C ASN A 304 8.24 11.21 14.58
N HIS A 305 8.02 10.39 15.61
CA HIS A 305 9.07 9.92 16.52
C HIS A 305 8.99 8.40 16.64
N ASN A 306 10.10 7.72 16.38
CA ASN A 306 10.21 6.28 16.53
C ASN A 306 11.39 5.91 17.42
N ILE A 307 11.15 5.06 18.42
CA ILE A 307 12.17 4.53 19.32
C ILE A 307 12.15 3.02 19.21
N SER A 308 13.29 2.39 18.97
CA SER A 308 13.37 0.93 19.01
C SER A 308 14.55 0.44 19.84
N LEU A 309 14.30 -0.67 20.51
CA LEU A 309 15.24 -1.40 21.33
C LEU A 309 15.39 -2.82 20.79
N SER A 310 16.61 -3.29 20.58
CA SER A 310 16.85 -4.67 20.17
C SER A 310 18.05 -5.25 20.89
N SER A 311 17.97 -6.52 21.22
CA SER A 311 19.07 -7.30 21.78
C SER A 311 18.82 -8.78 21.55
N GLY A 312 19.83 -9.61 21.84
CA GLY A 312 19.67 -11.05 21.75
C GLY A 312 20.91 -11.82 22.11
N TRP A 313 20.67 -13.10 22.33
CA TRP A 313 21.64 -14.18 22.53
C TRP A 313 21.33 -15.29 21.54
N ASP A 314 22.11 -16.31 21.48
CA ASP A 314 21.93 -17.43 20.54
C ASP A 314 20.53 -18.07 20.64
N TRP A 315 19.95 -18.14 21.84
CA TRP A 315 18.67 -18.80 22.09
C TRP A 315 17.45 -17.85 22.08
N ILE A 316 17.65 -16.52 22.21
CA ILE A 316 16.56 -15.53 22.20
C ILE A 316 17.03 -14.23 21.56
N ASN A 317 16.25 -13.72 20.64
CA ASN A 317 16.39 -12.37 20.07
C ASN A 317 15.08 -11.63 20.21
N TYR A 318 15.14 -10.34 20.55
CA TYR A 318 13.94 -9.52 20.69
C TYR A 318 14.14 -8.11 20.13
N ARG A 319 13.05 -7.54 19.66
CA ARG A 319 12.95 -6.12 19.27
C ARG A 319 11.61 -5.57 19.75
N VAL A 320 11.64 -4.38 20.33
CA VAL A 320 10.46 -3.60 20.70
C VAL A 320 10.60 -2.21 20.10
N SER A 321 9.56 -1.71 19.46
CA SER A 321 9.51 -0.39 18.83
C SER A 321 8.25 0.35 19.23
N LEU A 322 8.40 1.63 19.55
CA LEU A 322 7.31 2.57 19.85
C LEU A 322 7.37 3.71 18.85
N GLY A 323 6.27 3.96 18.15
CA GLY A 323 6.11 5.05 17.20
C GLY A 323 5.01 6.00 17.65
N LEU A 324 5.28 7.31 17.52
CA LEU A 324 4.35 8.41 17.75
C LEU A 324 4.32 9.28 16.50
N LEU A 325 3.15 9.45 15.90
CA LEU A 325 2.89 10.31 14.74
C LEU A 325 1.80 11.30 15.13
N SER A 326 2.02 12.58 14.81
CA SER A 326 0.98 13.61 14.79
C SER A 326 1.02 14.28 13.42
N GLU A 327 -0.05 14.17 12.65
CA GLU A 327 -0.16 14.64 11.28
C GLU A 327 -1.35 15.59 11.16
N GLU A 328 -1.08 16.86 10.85
CA GLU A 328 -2.09 17.86 10.57
C GLU A 328 -2.41 17.88 9.07
N GLY A 329 -3.68 18.11 8.73
CA GLY A 329 -4.18 18.23 7.36
C GLY A 329 -4.11 19.65 6.80
N LEU A 330 -4.19 19.73 5.45
CA LEU A 330 -4.31 21.01 4.75
C LEU A 330 -5.69 21.66 4.93
N ILE A 331 -6.76 20.89 5.15
CA ILE A 331 -8.05 21.43 5.58
C ILE A 331 -8.00 21.59 7.09
N LYS A 332 -8.37 22.78 7.58
CA LYS A 332 -8.42 23.09 9.02
C LYS A 332 -9.22 22.02 9.76
N THR A 333 -8.85 21.74 10.99
CA THR A 333 -9.40 20.70 11.88
C THR A 333 -9.05 19.25 11.54
N ASP A 334 -8.61 18.95 10.32
CA ASP A 334 -8.25 17.56 9.94
C ASP A 334 -6.93 17.15 10.58
N GLN A 335 -6.93 16.06 11.35
CA GLN A 335 -5.76 15.60 12.10
C GLN A 335 -5.77 14.08 12.32
N LEU A 336 -4.59 13.49 12.39
CA LEU A 336 -4.34 12.12 12.82
C LEU A 336 -3.24 12.10 13.89
N ASP A 337 -3.57 11.57 15.06
CA ASP A 337 -2.59 11.18 16.07
C ASP A 337 -2.53 9.65 16.15
N ARG A 338 -1.32 9.07 15.95
CA ARG A 338 -1.12 7.63 15.97
C ARG A 338 -0.04 7.23 16.96
N THR A 339 -0.39 6.30 17.85
CA THR A 339 0.57 5.59 18.70
C THR A 339 0.65 4.14 18.26
N SER A 340 1.85 3.64 17.95
CA SER A 340 2.09 2.27 17.50
C SER A 340 3.14 1.57 18.36
N LEU A 341 2.89 0.30 18.69
CA LEU A 341 3.80 -0.59 19.41
C LEU A 341 4.02 -1.86 18.58
N SER A 342 5.27 -2.20 18.32
CA SER A 342 5.66 -3.44 17.65
C SER A 342 6.62 -4.23 18.53
N THR A 343 6.35 -5.53 18.69
CA THR A 343 7.18 -6.46 19.46
C THR A 343 7.43 -7.71 18.63
N ASN A 344 8.69 -8.09 18.48
CA ASN A 344 9.12 -9.33 17.89
C ASN A 344 10.03 -10.07 18.87
N ILE A 345 9.70 -11.33 19.16
CA ILE A 345 10.50 -12.22 20.01
C ILE A 345 10.71 -13.53 19.26
N ARG A 346 11.95 -13.92 19.13
CA ARG A 346 12.36 -15.18 18.51
C ARG A 346 13.19 -16.00 19.48
N THR A 347 12.75 -17.23 19.73
CA THR A 347 13.45 -18.16 20.61
C THR A 347 13.83 -19.46 19.88
N LYS A 348 14.90 -20.07 20.30
CA LYS A 348 15.44 -21.33 19.78
C LYS A 348 15.74 -22.28 20.93
N PHE A 349 15.31 -23.52 20.81
CA PHE A 349 15.49 -24.57 21.81
C PHE A 349 15.97 -25.84 21.13
N PHE A 350 16.55 -26.74 21.94
CA PHE A 350 17.01 -28.08 21.51
C PHE A 350 17.92 -28.01 20.28
N ASP A 351 19.00 -27.26 20.37
CA ASP A 351 19.98 -27.07 19.28
C ASP A 351 19.31 -26.66 17.95
N ASN A 352 18.38 -25.66 17.99
CA ASN A 352 17.58 -25.17 16.89
C ASN A 352 16.54 -26.16 16.32
N HIS A 353 16.22 -27.26 16.99
CA HIS A 353 15.13 -28.14 16.58
C HIS A 353 13.76 -27.49 16.78
N LEU A 354 13.58 -26.67 17.82
CA LEU A 354 12.35 -25.91 18.06
C LEU A 354 12.65 -24.40 17.95
N ARG A 355 11.92 -23.72 17.08
CA ARG A 355 11.93 -22.27 16.96
C ARG A 355 10.53 -21.74 17.22
N ILE A 356 10.43 -20.68 18.02
CA ILE A 356 9.17 -20.00 18.30
C ILE A 356 9.37 -18.51 17.95
N ASN A 357 8.53 -18.01 17.06
CA ASN A 357 8.48 -16.59 16.71
C ASN A 357 7.14 -16.02 17.20
N THR A 358 7.19 -14.94 17.94
CA THR A 358 6.01 -14.19 18.38
C THR A 358 6.10 -12.78 17.84
N ASN A 359 5.09 -12.36 17.08
CA ASN A 359 4.95 -11.03 16.57
C ASN A 359 3.66 -10.42 17.11
N ILE A 360 3.72 -9.21 17.64
CA ILE A 360 2.56 -8.43 18.08
C ILE A 360 2.73 -7.00 17.61
N LYS A 361 1.74 -6.48 16.93
CA LYS A 361 1.66 -5.09 16.50
C LYS A 361 0.33 -4.51 16.95
N THR A 362 0.39 -3.35 17.55
CA THR A 362 -0.80 -2.66 18.06
C THR A 362 -0.69 -1.18 17.70
N ALA A 363 -1.76 -0.60 17.20
CA ALA A 363 -1.87 0.83 16.95
C ALA A 363 -3.17 1.39 17.49
N ILE A 364 -3.10 2.62 17.95
CA ILE A 364 -4.24 3.48 18.28
C ILE A 364 -4.13 4.70 17.37
N GLU A 365 -5.18 4.97 16.63
CA GLU A 365 -5.30 6.10 15.72
C GLU A 365 -6.46 6.96 16.19
N ASP A 366 -6.20 8.23 16.48
CA ASP A 366 -7.20 9.23 16.88
C ASP A 366 -7.31 10.25 15.75
N TYR A 367 -8.47 10.25 15.09
CA TYR A 367 -8.79 11.12 13.97
C TYR A 367 -9.71 12.23 14.41
N THR A 368 -9.43 13.45 13.98
CA THR A 368 -10.40 14.51 13.79
C THR A 368 -10.58 14.70 12.29
N TYR A 369 -11.81 14.50 11.78
CA TYR A 369 -12.10 14.62 10.35
C TYR A 369 -12.58 16.01 10.02
N ALA A 370 -12.08 16.61 8.93
CA ALA A 370 -12.65 17.83 8.40
C ALA A 370 -14.10 17.59 7.95
N THR A 371 -15.00 18.46 8.34
CA THR A 371 -16.45 18.37 8.06
C THR A 371 -16.88 19.21 6.86
N THR A 372 -15.92 19.74 6.11
CA THR A 372 -16.10 20.40 4.81
C THR A 372 -15.07 19.89 3.79
N ASN A 373 -15.22 20.26 2.54
CA ASN A 373 -14.30 19.91 1.46
C ASN A 373 -14.11 21.07 0.49
N ILE A 374 -13.16 20.94 -0.42
CA ILE A 374 -12.85 21.95 -1.44
C ILE A 374 -14.06 22.26 -2.32
N GLY A 375 -14.89 21.27 -2.65
CA GLY A 375 -16.08 21.46 -3.48
C GLY A 375 -17.14 22.36 -2.81
N ALA A 376 -17.30 22.27 -1.48
CA ALA A 376 -18.17 23.16 -0.73
C ALA A 376 -17.64 24.60 -0.74
N ALA A 377 -16.33 24.78 -0.55
CA ALA A 377 -15.67 26.09 -0.63
C ALA A 377 -15.74 26.68 -2.05
N LEU A 378 -15.48 25.88 -3.09
CA LEU A 378 -15.60 26.26 -4.48
C LEU A 378 -17.03 26.79 -4.79
N GLY A 379 -18.05 26.08 -4.31
CA GLY A 379 -19.46 26.38 -4.64
C GLY A 379 -20.06 27.53 -3.86
N PHE A 380 -19.39 28.14 -2.88
CA PHE A 380 -19.95 29.21 -2.08
C PHE A 380 -19.73 30.60 -2.70
N ASP A 381 -20.69 31.53 -2.55
CA ASP A 381 -20.67 32.89 -3.15
C ASP A 381 -19.47 33.70 -2.62
N PRO A 382 -18.50 34.09 -3.49
CA PRO A 382 -17.31 34.83 -3.09
C PRO A 382 -17.60 36.31 -2.73
N THR A 383 -18.81 36.81 -2.96
CA THR A 383 -19.18 38.18 -2.64
C THR A 383 -19.70 38.34 -1.20
N GLN A 384 -19.87 37.23 -0.47
CA GLN A 384 -20.40 37.21 0.88
C GLN A 384 -19.28 37.20 1.95
N PRO A 385 -19.55 37.78 3.14
CA PRO A 385 -18.60 37.71 4.27
C PRO A 385 -18.62 36.34 4.94
N VAL A 386 -17.56 35.99 5.64
CA VAL A 386 -17.51 34.78 6.47
C VAL A 386 -18.50 34.86 7.63
N PHE A 387 -18.57 36.04 8.28
CA PHE A 387 -19.40 36.26 9.46
C PHE A 387 -20.52 37.29 9.21
N GLN A 388 -21.69 37.03 9.78
CA GLN A 388 -22.85 37.92 9.76
C GLN A 388 -23.68 37.67 11.02
N ASP A 389 -24.15 38.71 11.68
CA ASP A 389 -25.00 38.60 12.87
C ASP A 389 -26.34 37.92 12.53
N ASN A 390 -26.54 36.70 13.09
CA ASN A 390 -27.73 35.90 12.89
C ASN A 390 -27.84 34.78 13.96
N ASN A 391 -28.91 33.96 13.88
CA ASN A 391 -29.16 32.87 14.82
C ASN A 391 -28.37 31.57 14.49
N PHE A 392 -27.51 31.55 13.46
CA PHE A 392 -26.78 30.40 12.98
C PHE A 392 -25.27 30.44 13.36
N GLY A 393 -24.98 30.91 14.59
CA GLY A 393 -23.64 31.02 15.13
C GLY A 393 -22.83 32.19 14.57
N ASN A 394 -23.50 33.22 14.04
CA ASN A 394 -22.91 34.39 13.41
C ASN A 394 -22.08 34.12 12.14
N TYR A 395 -22.29 33.00 11.46
CA TYR A 395 -21.74 32.76 10.13
C TYR A 395 -22.74 33.21 9.07
N PHE A 396 -22.29 33.85 8.00
CA PHE A 396 -23.15 34.17 6.87
C PHE A 396 -23.91 32.95 6.39
N GLN A 397 -25.20 33.07 6.20
CA GLN A 397 -26.08 32.02 5.70
C GLN A 397 -27.18 32.62 4.81
N TRP A 398 -27.53 31.90 3.75
CA TRP A 398 -28.68 32.25 2.91
C TRP A 398 -29.99 32.08 3.67
N LEU A 399 -30.77 33.18 3.83
CA LEU A 399 -32.01 33.20 4.59
C LEU A 399 -33.19 33.59 3.70
N ASP A 400 -34.35 33.03 4.01
CA ASP A 400 -35.60 33.43 3.40
C ASP A 400 -36.10 34.77 4.01
N GLY A 401 -37.19 35.34 3.44
CA GLY A 401 -37.74 36.59 3.93
C GLY A 401 -38.30 36.55 5.38
N SER A 402 -38.32 35.36 6.00
CA SER A 402 -38.74 35.16 7.39
C SER A 402 -37.54 34.92 8.33
N GLY A 403 -36.33 34.94 7.81
CA GLY A 403 -35.10 34.71 8.56
C GLY A 403 -34.75 33.23 8.77
N ASN A 404 -35.40 32.31 8.08
CA ASN A 404 -35.06 30.88 8.11
C ASN A 404 -34.02 30.56 7.05
N ALA A 405 -33.18 29.55 7.34
CA ALA A 405 -32.22 29.07 6.36
C ALA A 405 -32.89 28.44 5.13
N ILE A 406 -32.40 28.78 3.95
CA ILE A 406 -32.87 28.18 2.68
C ILE A 406 -32.32 26.77 2.59
N ALA A 407 -33.19 25.77 2.61
CA ALA A 407 -32.80 24.33 2.72
C ALA A 407 -31.89 23.81 1.60
N LEU A 408 -31.98 24.42 0.40
CA LEU A 408 -31.17 24.03 -0.77
C LEU A 408 -29.93 24.92 -0.96
N ALA A 409 -29.71 25.92 -0.11
CA ALA A 409 -28.52 26.75 -0.15
C ALA A 409 -27.31 26.00 0.39
N GLY A 410 -26.12 26.26 -0.17
CA GLY A 410 -24.88 25.79 0.40
C GLY A 410 -24.69 26.28 1.83
N GLN A 411 -24.14 25.44 2.70
CA GLN A 411 -23.72 25.85 4.02
C GLN A 411 -22.39 26.61 3.92
N ASN A 412 -22.23 27.66 4.73
CA ASN A 412 -20.95 28.37 4.87
C ASN A 412 -19.83 27.37 5.21
N PRO A 413 -18.76 27.29 4.40
CA PRO A 413 -17.71 26.27 4.58
C PRO A 413 -16.99 26.37 5.92
N VAL A 414 -16.79 27.58 6.44
CA VAL A 414 -16.17 27.79 7.77
C VAL A 414 -17.11 27.36 8.88
N ALA A 415 -18.41 27.69 8.76
CA ALA A 415 -19.43 27.21 9.70
C ALA A 415 -19.48 25.66 9.72
N ALA A 416 -19.34 25.02 8.57
CA ALA A 416 -19.30 23.56 8.49
C ALA A 416 -18.13 22.96 9.28
N LEU A 417 -16.97 23.61 9.32
CA LEU A 417 -15.83 23.19 10.13
C LEU A 417 -16.03 23.40 11.63
N GLU A 418 -16.57 24.57 11.99
CA GLU A 418 -16.61 24.99 13.39
C GLU A 418 -17.85 24.51 14.16
N GLN A 419 -18.95 24.19 13.45
CA GLN A 419 -20.20 23.75 14.03
C GLN A 419 -20.41 22.23 13.98
N ASN A 420 -19.51 21.50 13.37
CA ASN A 420 -19.53 20.05 13.35
C ASN A 420 -18.23 19.51 13.93
N ASP A 421 -18.34 18.47 14.76
CA ASP A 421 -17.22 17.75 15.32
C ASP A 421 -17.34 16.28 14.89
N SER A 422 -16.39 15.81 14.10
CA SER A 422 -16.33 14.44 13.59
C SER A 422 -15.04 13.78 14.03
N ARG A 423 -15.13 12.74 14.84
CA ARG A 423 -13.98 12.06 15.44
C ARG A 423 -14.02 10.56 15.20
N GLY A 424 -12.84 9.96 15.13
CA GLY A 424 -12.66 8.52 15.00
C GLY A 424 -11.54 7.99 15.86
N LEU A 425 -11.87 7.12 16.81
CA LEU A 425 -10.86 6.39 17.58
C LEU A 425 -10.80 4.95 17.07
N ILE A 426 -9.64 4.57 16.50
CA ILE A 426 -9.41 3.27 15.91
C ILE A 426 -8.34 2.54 16.69
N PHE A 427 -8.65 1.35 17.15
CA PHE A 427 -7.71 0.43 17.76
C PHE A 427 -7.52 -0.76 16.83
N ARG A 428 -6.27 -1.11 16.51
CA ARG A 428 -5.94 -2.33 15.78
C ARG A 428 -4.81 -3.07 16.46
N SER A 429 -4.99 -4.38 16.63
CA SER A 429 -3.93 -5.28 17.07
C SER A 429 -3.90 -6.51 16.19
N LEU A 430 -2.73 -6.84 15.68
CA LEU A 430 -2.49 -8.06 14.92
C LEU A 430 -1.24 -8.75 15.44
N GLY A 431 -1.25 -10.06 15.37
CA GLY A 431 -0.09 -10.82 15.82
C GLY A 431 -0.23 -12.30 15.55
N ASN A 432 0.87 -13.00 15.68
CA ASN A 432 0.92 -14.45 15.55
C ASN A 432 1.95 -15.10 16.46
N LEU A 433 1.74 -16.37 16.69
CA LEU A 433 2.68 -17.33 17.26
C LEU A 433 2.99 -18.36 16.17
N GLU A 434 4.23 -18.35 15.69
CA GLU A 434 4.74 -19.34 14.75
C GLU A 434 5.65 -20.32 15.48
N VAL A 435 5.39 -21.62 15.33
CA VAL A 435 6.17 -22.71 15.92
C VAL A 435 6.72 -23.57 14.78
N ASP A 436 8.02 -23.64 14.64
CA ASP A 436 8.74 -24.49 13.68
C ASP A 436 9.50 -25.57 14.44
N TYR A 437 9.12 -26.83 14.23
CA TYR A 437 9.74 -27.97 14.87
C TYR A 437 10.37 -28.91 13.85
N LYS A 438 11.70 -29.01 13.91
CA LYS A 438 12.52 -29.96 13.15
C LYS A 438 12.58 -31.29 13.90
N PHE A 439 12.08 -32.37 13.30
CA PHE A 439 12.03 -33.67 13.98
C PHE A 439 13.43 -34.24 14.26
N HIS A 440 13.68 -34.70 15.49
CA HIS A 440 14.99 -35.26 15.89
C HIS A 440 15.33 -36.56 15.14
N PHE A 441 14.32 -37.38 14.86
CA PHE A 441 14.48 -38.66 14.18
C PHE A 441 14.54 -38.53 12.63
N LEU A 442 14.10 -37.40 12.07
CA LEU A 442 14.11 -37.11 10.64
C LEU A 442 14.28 -35.59 10.44
N PRO A 443 15.51 -35.09 10.52
CA PRO A 443 15.79 -33.67 10.50
C PRO A 443 15.40 -32.95 9.22
N GLU A 444 15.19 -33.66 8.13
CA GLU A 444 14.70 -33.14 6.86
C GLU A 444 13.21 -32.76 6.92
N LEU A 445 12.46 -33.34 7.87
CA LEU A 445 11.04 -33.06 8.08
C LEU A 445 10.85 -32.02 9.18
N ARG A 446 10.00 -31.03 8.90
CA ARG A 446 9.60 -29.99 9.83
C ARG A 446 8.08 -29.93 9.93
N ALA A 447 7.58 -29.65 11.12
CA ALA A 447 6.20 -29.27 11.36
C ALA A 447 6.14 -27.78 11.70
N ASN A 448 5.26 -27.06 11.00
CA ASN A 448 5.04 -25.64 11.22
C ASN A 448 3.59 -25.40 11.63
N LEU A 449 3.42 -24.60 12.67
CA LEU A 449 2.14 -24.13 13.17
C LEU A 449 2.18 -22.61 13.23
N ASN A 450 1.21 -21.94 12.62
CA ASN A 450 1.01 -20.51 12.72
C ASN A 450 -0.41 -20.24 13.24
N VAL A 451 -0.51 -19.66 14.42
CA VAL A 451 -1.78 -19.20 14.99
C VAL A 451 -1.74 -17.69 15.05
N GLY A 452 -2.64 -17.07 14.31
CA GLY A 452 -2.68 -15.62 14.16
C GLY A 452 -4.03 -15.02 14.55
N TYR A 453 -4.01 -13.76 14.89
CA TYR A 453 -5.20 -12.94 15.11
C TYR A 453 -5.04 -11.55 14.54
N GLU A 454 -6.15 -10.95 14.19
CA GLU A 454 -6.30 -9.54 13.95
C GLU A 454 -7.60 -9.07 14.59
N ILE A 455 -7.53 -8.03 15.40
CA ILE A 455 -8.68 -7.37 16.03
C ILE A 455 -8.59 -5.89 15.66
N ALA A 456 -9.63 -5.39 15.03
CA ALA A 456 -9.77 -3.98 14.72
C ALA A 456 -11.10 -3.46 15.24
N SER A 457 -11.09 -2.39 16.02
CA SER A 457 -12.30 -1.70 16.47
C SER A 457 -12.22 -0.22 16.13
N ALA A 458 -13.31 0.34 15.67
CA ALA A 458 -13.47 1.76 15.41
C ALA A 458 -14.68 2.29 16.17
N LYS A 459 -14.52 3.45 16.76
CA LYS A 459 -15.59 4.26 17.33
C LYS A 459 -15.58 5.59 16.59
N THR A 460 -16.59 5.87 15.78
CA THR A 460 -16.75 7.17 15.12
C THR A 460 -17.90 7.93 15.75
N GLU A 461 -17.68 9.21 16.02
CA GLU A 461 -18.68 10.11 16.63
C GLU A 461 -18.81 11.37 15.78
N ASN A 462 -20.05 11.76 15.50
CA ASN A 462 -20.34 13.00 14.80
C ASN A 462 -21.33 13.81 15.63
N ILE A 463 -21.00 15.07 15.87
CA ILE A 463 -21.84 16.04 16.59
C ILE A 463 -22.06 17.21 15.65
N THR A 464 -23.33 17.60 15.44
CA THR A 464 -23.69 18.83 14.75
C THR A 464 -24.35 19.75 15.75
N SER A 465 -23.79 20.95 15.90
CA SER A 465 -24.24 21.97 16.86
C SER A 465 -25.68 22.38 16.63
N ALA A 466 -26.38 22.72 17.71
CA ALA A 466 -27.72 23.34 17.69
C ALA A 466 -27.75 24.63 16.84
N ASN A 467 -26.65 25.36 16.80
CA ASN A 467 -26.54 26.61 16.02
C ASN A 467 -26.21 26.34 14.53
N SER A 468 -25.98 25.12 14.14
CA SER A 468 -25.78 24.76 12.72
C SER A 468 -27.09 24.95 11.96
N VAL A 469 -26.98 25.40 10.71
CA VAL A 469 -28.13 25.48 9.78
C VAL A 469 -28.92 24.17 9.72
N ALA A 470 -28.24 23.03 9.79
CA ALA A 470 -28.90 21.72 9.76
C ALA A 470 -29.84 21.50 10.96
N ASN A 471 -29.49 21.99 12.14
CA ASN A 471 -30.24 21.78 13.39
C ASN A 471 -31.10 23.00 13.79
N ALA A 472 -30.56 24.21 13.68
CA ALA A 472 -31.23 25.43 14.14
C ALA A 472 -32.55 25.71 13.40
N ALA A 473 -32.65 25.34 12.13
CA ALA A 473 -33.87 25.46 11.34
C ALA A 473 -35.01 24.51 11.78
N ARG A 474 -34.71 23.55 12.67
CA ARG A 474 -35.70 22.53 13.09
C ARG A 474 -36.11 22.64 14.56
N THR A 475 -35.22 22.28 15.50
CA THR A 475 -35.54 22.28 16.93
C THR A 475 -34.53 23.02 17.81
N GLY A 476 -33.38 23.37 17.26
CA GLY A 476 -32.28 24.04 17.99
C GLY A 476 -31.56 23.14 19.01
N ASN A 477 -31.53 21.82 18.81
CA ASN A 477 -30.78 20.86 19.62
C ASN A 477 -29.60 20.35 18.81
N ASP A 478 -28.53 19.92 19.51
CA ASP A 478 -27.42 19.18 18.91
C ASP A 478 -27.91 17.83 18.40
N SER A 479 -27.48 17.44 17.19
CA SER A 479 -27.59 16.05 16.74
C SER A 479 -26.30 15.30 17.01
N PHE A 480 -26.42 14.00 17.29
CA PHE A 480 -25.31 13.12 17.62
C PHE A 480 -25.48 11.78 16.92
N SER A 481 -24.40 11.29 16.32
CA SER A 481 -24.33 9.90 15.85
C SER A 481 -23.05 9.24 16.29
N ARG A 482 -23.14 7.94 16.62
CA ARG A 482 -21.99 7.11 16.96
C ARG A 482 -22.09 5.76 16.27
N SER A 483 -21.02 5.35 15.65
CA SER A 483 -20.86 4.00 15.13
C SER A 483 -19.69 3.31 15.85
N ASP A 484 -20.00 2.24 16.58
CA ASP A 484 -19.03 1.34 17.16
C ASP A 484 -18.98 0.08 16.28
N GLN A 485 -17.81 -0.25 15.73
CA GLN A 485 -17.62 -1.46 14.91
C GLN A 485 -16.39 -2.23 15.37
N LYS A 486 -16.51 -3.56 15.44
CA LYS A 486 -15.40 -4.47 15.78
C LYS A 486 -15.32 -5.57 14.75
N ARG A 487 -14.13 -5.75 14.18
CA ARG A 487 -13.78 -6.86 13.30
C ARG A 487 -12.75 -7.76 13.93
N GLU A 488 -12.95 -9.05 13.82
CA GLU A 488 -12.07 -10.07 14.35
C GLU A 488 -11.76 -11.09 13.27
N ASN A 489 -10.47 -11.35 13.06
CA ASN A 489 -9.95 -12.34 12.14
C ASN A 489 -9.07 -13.34 12.92
N LEU A 490 -9.36 -14.61 12.80
CA LEU A 490 -8.60 -15.69 13.42
C LEU A 490 -7.99 -16.56 12.33
N LEU A 491 -6.70 -16.83 12.46
CA LEU A 491 -5.91 -17.65 11.53
C LEU A 491 -5.36 -18.87 12.23
N PHE A 492 -5.45 -20.01 11.57
CA PHE A 492 -4.78 -21.25 11.94
C PHE A 492 -4.21 -21.90 10.69
N ASP A 493 -2.87 -21.98 10.60
CA ASP A 493 -2.16 -22.71 9.56
C ASP A 493 -1.32 -23.80 10.19
N PHE A 494 -1.40 -24.98 9.62
CA PHE A 494 -0.52 -26.10 9.98
C PHE A 494 0.00 -26.77 8.71
N TYR A 495 1.32 -26.96 8.62
CA TYR A 495 1.92 -27.66 7.50
C TYR A 495 3.16 -28.44 7.87
N LEU A 496 3.42 -29.46 7.07
CA LEU A 496 4.64 -30.23 7.09
C LEU A 496 5.52 -29.82 5.90
N ASN A 497 6.80 -29.64 6.13
CA ASN A 497 7.80 -29.39 5.08
C ASN A 497 8.89 -30.46 5.17
N TYR A 498 9.13 -31.14 4.05
CA TYR A 498 10.23 -32.08 3.88
C TYR A 498 11.22 -31.53 2.87
N ARG A 499 12.45 -31.27 3.33
CA ARG A 499 13.54 -30.77 2.47
C ARG A 499 14.75 -31.71 2.57
N LYS A 500 15.17 -32.23 1.42
CA LYS A 500 16.31 -33.12 1.33
C LYS A 500 17.22 -32.76 0.15
N ASP A 501 18.47 -32.61 0.44
CA ASP A 501 19.55 -32.54 -0.55
C ASP A 501 20.05 -33.95 -0.81
N VAL A 502 19.98 -34.42 -2.09
CA VAL A 502 20.45 -35.72 -2.53
C VAL A 502 21.71 -35.49 -3.35
N GLU A 503 22.86 -35.44 -2.66
CA GLU A 503 24.19 -35.16 -3.27
C GLU A 503 24.49 -36.06 -4.47
N SER A 504 24.12 -37.36 -4.41
CA SER A 504 24.37 -38.31 -5.50
C SER A 504 23.64 -37.98 -6.80
N LEU A 505 22.55 -37.21 -6.72
CA LEU A 505 21.76 -36.73 -7.86
C LEU A 505 21.99 -35.24 -8.13
N ASN A 506 22.79 -34.58 -7.29
CA ASN A 506 22.93 -33.12 -7.28
C ASN A 506 21.54 -32.42 -7.34
N THR A 507 20.59 -32.87 -6.49
CA THR A 507 19.18 -32.49 -6.55
C THR A 507 18.62 -32.19 -5.15
N VAL A 508 17.97 -31.02 -5.02
CA VAL A 508 17.25 -30.64 -3.80
C VAL A 508 15.76 -30.86 -4.02
N PHE A 509 15.15 -31.60 -3.12
CA PHE A 509 13.69 -31.77 -3.04
C PHE A 509 13.16 -30.96 -1.88
N ASP A 510 12.13 -30.15 -2.11
CA ASP A 510 11.41 -29.38 -1.08
C ASP A 510 9.90 -29.58 -1.29
N VAL A 511 9.25 -30.28 -0.38
CA VAL A 511 7.83 -30.63 -0.46
C VAL A 511 7.12 -30.12 0.78
N THR A 512 6.05 -29.37 0.58
CA THR A 512 5.20 -28.83 1.63
C THR A 512 3.76 -29.29 1.44
N ALA A 513 3.07 -29.68 2.52
CA ALA A 513 1.65 -29.99 2.50
C ALA A 513 1.00 -29.47 3.79
N GLY A 514 -0.17 -28.88 3.70
CA GLY A 514 -0.78 -28.26 4.86
C GLY A 514 -2.26 -27.95 4.75
N TYR A 515 -2.75 -27.33 5.83
CA TYR A 515 -4.12 -26.93 6.05
C TYR A 515 -4.15 -25.50 6.58
N SER A 516 -5.12 -24.71 6.13
CA SER A 516 -5.36 -23.33 6.54
C SER A 516 -6.82 -23.14 6.90
N TYR A 517 -7.08 -22.41 7.98
CA TYR A 517 -8.43 -22.02 8.43
C TYR A 517 -8.43 -20.56 8.81
N GLN A 518 -9.43 -19.81 8.34
CA GLN A 518 -9.65 -18.41 8.71
C GLN A 518 -11.13 -18.19 9.07
N LYS A 519 -11.39 -17.38 10.08
CA LYS A 519 -12.74 -16.98 10.48
C LYS A 519 -12.80 -15.48 10.67
N PHE A 520 -13.81 -14.87 10.06
CA PHE A 520 -14.05 -13.44 10.10
C PHE A 520 -15.38 -13.15 10.80
N LEU A 521 -15.35 -12.21 11.74
CA LEU A 521 -16.51 -11.73 12.48
C LEU A 521 -16.59 -10.21 12.32
N ASP A 522 -17.82 -9.68 12.26
CA ASP A 522 -18.10 -8.26 12.25
C ASP A 522 -19.28 -7.98 13.19
N SER A 523 -19.10 -7.10 14.16
CA SER A 523 -20.11 -6.74 15.14
C SER A 523 -20.02 -5.28 15.50
N GLY A 524 -21.11 -4.69 15.95
CA GLY A 524 -21.09 -3.29 16.32
C GLY A 524 -22.45 -2.76 16.72
N ASN A 525 -22.50 -1.44 16.85
CA ASN A 525 -23.72 -0.72 17.17
C ASN A 525 -23.71 0.64 16.48
N ASN A 526 -24.80 0.99 15.83
CA ASN A 526 -25.04 2.31 15.29
C ASN A 526 -26.08 3.02 16.15
N PHE A 527 -25.65 4.03 16.90
CA PHE A 527 -26.51 4.88 17.71
C PHE A 527 -26.63 6.26 17.04
N SER A 528 -27.83 6.79 16.99
CA SER A 528 -28.06 8.17 16.60
C SER A 528 -29.13 8.83 17.46
N ARG A 529 -28.96 10.13 17.69
CA ARG A 529 -29.95 11.00 18.30
C ARG A 529 -30.11 12.21 17.40
N GLY A 530 -31.25 12.32 16.76
CA GLY A 530 -31.60 13.44 15.88
C GLY A 530 -31.77 14.76 16.65
N PHE A 531 -31.91 15.86 15.91
CA PHE A 531 -32.22 17.16 16.44
C PHE A 531 -33.58 17.20 17.19
N ASP A 532 -34.47 16.30 16.93
CA ASP A 532 -35.76 16.06 17.59
C ASP A 532 -35.63 15.22 18.88
N LEU A 533 -34.42 14.91 19.28
CA LEU A 533 -34.06 14.06 20.42
C LEU A 533 -34.55 12.60 20.32
N VAL A 534 -34.99 12.17 19.15
CA VAL A 534 -35.32 10.76 18.91
C VAL A 534 -34.02 9.94 18.85
N GLU A 535 -33.96 8.91 19.70
CA GLU A 535 -32.81 7.99 19.77
C GLU A 535 -33.11 6.73 18.98
N ILE A 536 -32.12 6.31 18.15
CA ILE A 536 -32.13 5.07 17.39
C ILE A 536 -30.89 4.29 17.80
N ASP A 537 -31.10 3.06 18.29
CA ASP A 537 -30.04 2.15 18.69
C ASP A 537 -30.15 0.87 17.85
N ASN A 538 -29.12 0.58 17.06
CA ASN A 538 -29.18 -0.47 16.04
C ASN A 538 -27.93 -1.38 16.12
N PRO A 539 -27.90 -2.31 17.09
CA PRO A 539 -26.80 -3.27 17.22
C PRO A 539 -26.82 -4.31 16.11
N PHE A 540 -25.65 -4.74 15.68
CA PHE A 540 -25.50 -5.82 14.70
C PHE A 540 -24.40 -6.80 15.09
N ASN A 541 -24.55 -8.05 14.64
CA ASN A 541 -23.56 -9.10 14.79
C ASN A 541 -23.66 -10.03 13.58
N ASN A 542 -22.79 -9.77 12.61
CA ASN A 542 -22.81 -10.45 11.32
C ASN A 542 -21.55 -11.33 11.18
N PRO A 543 -21.66 -12.67 11.26
CA PRO A 543 -20.56 -13.53 10.82
C PRO A 543 -20.30 -13.28 9.33
N ARG A 544 -19.10 -12.82 8.99
CA ARG A 544 -18.80 -12.47 7.59
C ARG A 544 -18.51 -13.71 6.78
N GLU A 545 -17.54 -14.52 7.17
CA GLU A 545 -17.17 -15.72 6.43
C GLU A 545 -16.26 -16.66 7.23
N VAL A 546 -16.24 -17.90 6.78
CA VAL A 546 -15.26 -18.92 7.17
C VAL A 546 -14.61 -19.45 5.90
N LEU A 547 -13.30 -19.57 5.95
CA LEU A 547 -12.46 -20.03 4.85
C LEU A 547 -11.63 -21.21 5.32
N LEU A 548 -11.53 -22.24 4.49
CA LEU A 548 -10.63 -23.36 4.76
C LEU A 548 -9.94 -23.80 3.47
N GLY A 549 -8.71 -24.30 3.57
CA GLY A 549 -7.94 -24.72 2.43
C GLY A 549 -6.96 -25.83 2.74
N PHE A 550 -6.81 -26.76 1.79
CA PHE A 550 -5.76 -27.76 1.78
C PHE A 550 -4.78 -27.43 0.65
N PHE A 551 -3.50 -27.49 0.94
CA PHE A 551 -2.50 -27.13 -0.05
C PHE A 551 -1.30 -28.06 -0.06
N GLY A 552 -0.67 -28.14 -1.22
CA GLY A 552 0.60 -28.83 -1.42
C GLY A 552 1.47 -28.12 -2.43
N ARG A 553 2.78 -28.10 -2.20
CA ARG A 553 3.79 -27.56 -3.11
C ARG A 553 4.99 -28.50 -3.15
N ALA A 554 5.53 -28.72 -4.34
CA ALA A 554 6.79 -29.44 -4.54
C ALA A 554 7.72 -28.61 -5.41
N THR A 555 8.96 -28.41 -4.95
CA THR A 555 10.04 -27.77 -5.70
C THR A 555 11.18 -28.75 -5.84
N ILE A 556 11.68 -28.95 -7.07
CA ILE A 556 12.79 -29.82 -7.41
C ILE A 556 13.84 -28.97 -8.10
N SER A 557 15.02 -28.84 -7.48
CA SER A 557 16.15 -28.10 -8.05
C SER A 557 17.24 -29.10 -8.44
N ILE A 558 17.56 -29.19 -9.72
CA ILE A 558 18.54 -30.14 -10.29
C ILE A 558 19.78 -29.35 -10.67
N ALA A 559 20.91 -29.71 -10.07
CA ALA A 559 22.25 -29.16 -10.33
C ALA A 559 22.30 -27.61 -10.22
N ASP A 560 21.42 -26.99 -9.42
CA ASP A 560 21.21 -25.52 -9.35
C ASP A 560 20.93 -24.86 -10.73
N LYS A 561 20.59 -25.67 -11.74
CA LYS A 561 20.34 -25.24 -13.13
C LYS A 561 18.87 -25.25 -13.49
N TYR A 562 18.18 -26.35 -13.22
CA TYR A 562 16.80 -26.61 -13.63
C TYR A 562 15.92 -26.69 -12.39
N ILE A 563 14.96 -25.79 -12.27
CA ILE A 563 14.09 -25.75 -11.11
C ILE A 563 12.65 -25.91 -11.58
N PHE A 564 11.97 -26.88 -11.02
CA PHE A 564 10.56 -27.18 -11.27
C PHE A 564 9.78 -26.91 -9.98
N THR A 565 8.68 -26.18 -10.07
CA THR A 565 7.77 -25.96 -8.96
C THR A 565 6.36 -26.32 -9.41
N GLY A 566 5.67 -27.15 -8.65
CA GLY A 566 4.25 -27.42 -8.82
C GLY A 566 3.51 -27.17 -7.52
N SER A 567 2.33 -26.54 -7.57
CA SER A 567 1.47 -26.42 -6.40
C SER A 567 0.01 -26.73 -6.75
N PHE A 568 -0.70 -27.22 -5.76
CA PHE A 568 -2.13 -27.44 -5.82
C PHE A 568 -2.75 -26.99 -4.49
N ARG A 569 -3.81 -26.21 -4.59
CA ARG A 569 -4.60 -25.80 -3.43
C ARG A 569 -6.08 -26.03 -3.72
N ARG A 570 -6.83 -26.48 -2.70
CA ARG A 570 -8.27 -26.61 -2.74
C ARG A 570 -8.88 -25.85 -1.58
N ASP A 571 -9.68 -24.84 -1.89
CA ASP A 571 -10.28 -23.92 -0.94
C ASP A 571 -11.79 -24.07 -0.90
N ALA A 572 -12.38 -23.73 0.26
CA ALA A 572 -13.82 -23.60 0.43
C ALA A 572 -14.17 -22.31 1.19
N THR A 573 -15.35 -21.78 0.86
CA THR A 573 -15.93 -20.59 1.49
C THR A 573 -17.34 -20.86 2.00
N SER A 574 -17.72 -20.15 3.06
CA SER A 574 -19.11 -20.14 3.54
C SER A 574 -20.04 -19.18 2.78
N ARG A 575 -19.51 -18.40 1.81
CA ARG A 575 -20.31 -17.42 1.04
C ARG A 575 -21.24 -18.03 0.04
N PHE A 576 -20.82 -19.13 -0.60
CA PHE A 576 -21.61 -19.78 -1.63
C PHE A 576 -22.43 -20.93 -1.07
N SER A 577 -23.62 -21.17 -1.65
CA SER A 577 -24.50 -22.30 -1.31
C SER A 577 -24.17 -23.52 -2.18
N GLY A 578 -24.49 -24.70 -1.65
CA GLY A 578 -24.19 -25.96 -2.34
C GLY A 578 -22.74 -26.42 -2.24
N LEU A 579 -22.53 -27.72 -2.03
CA LEU A 579 -21.18 -28.27 -1.82
C LEU A 579 -20.25 -28.09 -3.04
N GLU A 580 -20.80 -28.06 -4.27
CA GLU A 580 -20.01 -27.90 -5.47
C GLU A 580 -19.52 -26.47 -5.63
N ASN A 581 -20.36 -25.47 -5.37
CA ASN A 581 -20.02 -24.05 -5.53
C ASN A 581 -19.13 -23.53 -4.39
N GLN A 582 -19.17 -24.17 -3.22
CA GLN A 582 -18.32 -23.78 -2.08
C GLN A 582 -16.84 -24.07 -2.33
N TRP A 583 -16.52 -25.11 -3.11
CA TRP A 583 -15.15 -25.57 -3.32
C TRP A 583 -14.58 -25.12 -4.66
N THR A 584 -13.31 -24.71 -4.63
CA THR A 584 -12.53 -24.36 -5.81
C THR A 584 -11.12 -24.96 -5.74
N SER A 585 -10.42 -24.94 -6.88
CA SER A 585 -9.06 -25.51 -7.00
C SER A 585 -8.13 -24.54 -7.70
N SER A 586 -6.90 -24.42 -7.19
CA SER A 586 -5.84 -23.55 -7.69
C SER A 586 -4.60 -24.38 -8.06
N PRO A 587 -4.55 -25.01 -9.25
CA PRO A 587 -3.34 -25.65 -9.75
C PRO A 587 -2.34 -24.60 -10.25
N SER A 588 -1.04 -24.86 -10.04
CA SER A 588 0.00 -24.07 -10.69
C SER A 588 1.26 -24.89 -11.00
N GLY A 589 2.00 -24.44 -11.99
CA GLY A 589 3.27 -25.03 -12.40
C GLY A 589 4.25 -23.96 -12.90
N ALA A 590 5.52 -24.11 -12.58
CA ALA A 590 6.55 -23.21 -13.06
C ALA A 590 7.86 -23.96 -13.29
N PHE A 591 8.62 -23.45 -14.26
CA PHE A 591 9.96 -23.91 -14.58
C PHE A 591 10.91 -22.72 -14.67
N SER A 592 12.11 -22.88 -14.15
CA SER A 592 13.20 -21.93 -14.42
C SER A 592 14.51 -22.64 -14.77
N TRP A 593 15.25 -21.98 -15.65
CA TRP A 593 16.56 -22.40 -16.09
C TRP A 593 17.61 -21.34 -15.77
N ASN A 594 18.50 -21.67 -14.84
CA ASN A 594 19.66 -20.87 -14.49
C ASN A 594 20.78 -21.11 -15.53
N ALA A 595 20.67 -20.49 -16.69
CA ALA A 595 21.58 -20.70 -17.82
C ALA A 595 23.02 -20.28 -17.51
N HIS A 596 23.21 -19.30 -16.60
CA HIS A 596 24.55 -18.87 -16.17
C HIS A 596 25.34 -19.96 -15.46
N ASN A 597 24.68 -20.99 -14.89
CA ASN A 597 25.32 -22.14 -14.26
C ASN A 597 25.71 -23.23 -15.26
N GLU A 598 25.43 -23.07 -16.57
CA GLU A 598 25.84 -24.00 -17.60
C GLU A 598 27.35 -23.89 -17.88
N ASN A 599 27.96 -25.01 -18.23
CA ASN A 599 29.43 -25.09 -18.48
C ASN A 599 29.92 -24.09 -19.54
N PHE A 600 29.05 -23.66 -20.46
CA PHE A 600 29.39 -22.69 -21.50
C PHE A 600 29.30 -21.23 -21.09
N LEU A 601 28.66 -20.93 -19.91
CA LEU A 601 28.49 -19.58 -19.39
C LEU A 601 29.11 -19.36 -18.00
N LYS A 602 29.30 -20.41 -17.19
CA LYS A 602 29.74 -20.29 -15.80
C LYS A 602 31.05 -19.51 -15.58
N ASP A 603 31.94 -19.50 -16.57
CA ASP A 603 33.21 -18.78 -16.51
C ASP A 603 33.17 -17.46 -17.29
N SER A 604 31.96 -16.90 -17.57
CA SER A 604 31.81 -15.66 -18.31
C SER A 604 32.04 -14.47 -17.39
N ASN A 605 33.00 -13.62 -17.69
CA ASN A 605 33.22 -12.33 -16.99
C ASN A 605 32.16 -11.27 -17.32
N LEU A 606 31.32 -11.51 -18.33
CA LEU A 606 30.27 -10.56 -18.74
C LEU A 606 28.92 -10.87 -18.08
N ILE A 607 28.53 -12.16 -18.05
CA ILE A 607 27.22 -12.61 -17.61
C ILE A 607 27.37 -13.22 -16.21
N SER A 608 26.88 -12.50 -15.20
CA SER A 608 26.85 -12.97 -13.82
C SER A 608 25.51 -13.64 -13.47
N GLN A 609 24.44 -13.33 -14.19
CA GLN A 609 23.13 -13.95 -14.06
C GLN A 609 22.44 -14.03 -15.41
N LEU A 610 21.88 -15.19 -15.73
CA LEU A 610 20.97 -15.37 -16.85
C LEU A 610 20.00 -16.49 -16.50
N LYS A 611 18.72 -16.13 -16.25
CA LYS A 611 17.70 -17.04 -15.78
C LYS A 611 16.43 -16.87 -16.60
N PHE A 612 15.98 -17.92 -17.24
CA PHE A 612 14.70 -17.97 -17.94
C PHE A 612 13.62 -18.56 -17.02
N ARG A 613 12.41 -18.04 -17.07
CA ARG A 613 11.27 -18.45 -16.27
C ARG A 613 10.04 -18.61 -17.16
N VAL A 614 9.26 -19.67 -16.91
CA VAL A 614 7.92 -19.86 -17.49
C VAL A 614 7.00 -20.34 -16.39
N SER A 615 5.83 -19.75 -16.27
CA SER A 615 4.85 -20.15 -15.27
C SER A 615 3.42 -20.10 -15.79
N TYR A 616 2.60 -20.97 -15.19
CA TYR A 616 1.17 -21.08 -15.37
C TYR A 616 0.49 -21.27 -14.03
N GLY A 617 -0.68 -20.70 -13.82
CA GLY A 617 -1.45 -20.97 -12.61
C GLY A 617 -2.87 -20.41 -12.72
N VAL A 618 -3.73 -20.96 -11.86
CA VAL A 618 -5.13 -20.58 -11.73
C VAL A 618 -5.38 -20.10 -10.31
N THR A 619 -6.01 -18.94 -10.18
CA THR A 619 -6.38 -18.33 -8.91
C THR A 619 -7.85 -17.92 -8.95
N PRO A 620 -8.68 -18.48 -8.08
CA PRO A 620 -10.08 -18.08 -7.96
C PRO A 620 -10.25 -16.83 -7.10
N GLN A 621 -11.42 -16.19 -7.17
CA GLN A 621 -11.82 -15.04 -6.36
C GLN A 621 -13.31 -15.11 -6.01
N GLN A 622 -13.68 -14.53 -4.84
CA GLN A 622 -15.07 -14.47 -4.36
C GLN A 622 -15.44 -13.12 -3.75
N SER A 623 -14.56 -12.13 -3.78
CA SER A 623 -14.68 -10.89 -2.99
C SER A 623 -15.69 -9.92 -3.60
N ILE A 624 -16.98 -10.23 -3.47
CA ILE A 624 -18.11 -9.33 -3.71
C ILE A 624 -18.61 -8.74 -2.40
N GLY A 625 -19.31 -7.61 -2.45
CA GLY A 625 -19.69 -6.81 -1.28
C GLY A 625 -20.49 -7.55 -0.21
N ASP A 626 -21.33 -8.52 -0.60
CA ASP A 626 -22.25 -9.20 0.29
C ASP A 626 -21.66 -10.45 0.97
N ALA A 627 -22.03 -10.69 2.21
CA ALA A 627 -21.51 -11.82 2.99
C ALA A 627 -22.19 -13.15 2.66
N THR A 628 -23.42 -13.11 2.13
CA THR A 628 -24.24 -14.31 1.85
C THR A 628 -25.08 -14.13 0.58
N PRO A 629 -24.49 -13.84 -0.59
CA PRO A 629 -25.24 -13.49 -1.79
C PRO A 629 -26.02 -14.67 -2.38
N SER A 630 -25.68 -15.90 -2.01
CA SER A 630 -26.32 -17.12 -2.48
C SER A 630 -27.42 -17.66 -1.56
N LEU A 631 -27.73 -16.96 -0.43
CA LEU A 631 -28.75 -17.38 0.52
C LEU A 631 -29.96 -16.45 0.50
N PRO A 632 -31.20 -16.98 0.62
CA PRO A 632 -32.39 -16.16 0.68
C PRO A 632 -32.38 -15.32 1.97
N ARG A 633 -32.66 -14.03 1.81
CA ARG A 633 -32.66 -13.05 2.91
C ARG A 633 -33.91 -12.18 2.81
N ILE A 634 -34.40 -11.74 3.97
CA ILE A 634 -35.52 -10.82 4.08
C ILE A 634 -35.08 -9.64 4.95
N LEU A 635 -35.15 -8.45 4.40
CA LEU A 635 -35.06 -7.23 5.19
C LEU A 635 -36.43 -6.88 5.76
N THR A 636 -36.48 -6.58 7.04
CA THR A 636 -37.69 -6.01 7.64
C THR A 636 -37.73 -4.50 7.36
N SER A 637 -38.91 -3.98 7.08
CA SER A 637 -39.11 -2.55 6.89
C SER A 637 -38.69 -1.75 8.14
N ASP A 638 -38.26 -0.53 7.91
CA ASP A 638 -38.08 0.44 8.99
C ASP A 638 -39.43 0.89 9.60
N PRO A 639 -39.43 1.57 10.77
CA PRO A 639 -40.65 2.03 11.42
C PRO A 639 -41.53 2.93 10.54
N GLN A 640 -40.97 3.63 9.56
CA GLN A 640 -41.69 4.54 8.67
C GLN A 640 -42.41 3.81 7.52
N SER A 641 -41.99 2.58 7.24
CA SER A 641 -42.51 1.74 6.14
C SER A 641 -43.34 0.55 6.64
N GLN A 642 -43.84 0.63 7.87
CA GLN A 642 -44.72 -0.38 8.46
C GLN A 642 -46.14 -0.29 7.91
N TYR A 643 -46.83 -1.43 7.84
CA TYR A 643 -48.23 -1.48 7.41
C TYR A 643 -49.17 -1.53 8.60
N GLN A 644 -50.15 -0.60 8.66
CA GLN A 644 -51.17 -0.63 9.70
C GLN A 644 -52.19 -1.73 9.42
N ILE A 645 -52.28 -2.71 10.32
CA ILE A 645 -53.19 -3.86 10.21
C ILE A 645 -54.44 -3.73 11.05
N GLY A 646 -54.51 -2.75 11.95
CA GLY A 646 -55.65 -2.56 12.83
C GLY A 646 -55.44 -1.40 13.80
N GLN A 647 -56.34 -1.38 14.83
CA GLN A 647 -56.26 -0.45 15.96
C GLN A 647 -56.58 -1.21 17.24
N GLU A 648 -55.92 -0.85 18.31
CA GLU A 648 -56.27 -1.24 19.66
C GLU A 648 -57.63 -0.66 20.07
N PRO A 649 -58.33 -1.19 21.11
CA PRO A 649 -59.60 -0.65 21.59
C PRO A 649 -59.52 0.84 21.99
N ASP A 650 -58.39 1.36 22.31
CA ASP A 650 -58.12 2.78 22.65
C ASP A 650 -57.88 3.67 21.40
N GLY A 651 -57.85 3.08 20.19
CA GLY A 651 -57.59 3.78 18.93
C GLY A 651 -56.13 3.81 18.50
N THR A 652 -55.22 3.26 19.29
CA THR A 652 -53.78 3.18 18.95
C THR A 652 -53.56 2.29 17.71
N PRO A 653 -52.92 2.78 16.64
CA PRO A 653 -52.65 1.97 15.44
C PRO A 653 -51.74 0.77 15.73
N ILE A 654 -52.11 -0.41 15.21
CA ILE A 654 -51.27 -1.62 15.23
C ILE A 654 -50.54 -1.69 13.91
N PHE A 655 -49.22 -1.61 13.96
CA PHE A 655 -48.34 -1.72 12.78
C PHE A 655 -47.65 -3.08 12.74
N ILE A 656 -47.45 -3.61 11.55
CA ILE A 656 -46.54 -4.75 11.28
C ILE A 656 -45.44 -4.32 10.33
N SER A 657 -44.24 -4.83 10.59
CA SER A 657 -43.13 -4.69 9.66
C SER A 657 -43.42 -5.52 8.41
N THR A 658 -43.23 -4.93 7.24
CA THR A 658 -43.21 -5.65 5.98
C THR A 658 -41.84 -6.27 5.73
N GLY A 659 -41.78 -7.35 4.99
CA GLY A 659 -40.50 -7.99 4.57
C GLY A 659 -40.23 -7.72 3.10
N LEU A 660 -39.02 -7.25 2.80
CA LEU A 660 -38.50 -7.17 1.44
C LEU A 660 -37.55 -8.35 1.22
N ALA A 661 -37.88 -9.21 0.25
CA ALA A 661 -36.94 -10.24 -0.18
C ALA A 661 -35.76 -9.59 -0.90
N LEU A 662 -34.56 -9.89 -0.44
CA LEU A 662 -33.33 -9.49 -1.14
C LEU A 662 -33.05 -10.48 -2.29
N PRO A 663 -32.41 -10.03 -3.38
CA PRO A 663 -31.96 -10.92 -4.42
C PRO A 663 -30.97 -11.95 -3.85
N TYR A 664 -30.97 -13.13 -4.39
CA TYR A 664 -30.00 -14.17 -4.10
C TYR A 664 -29.87 -15.14 -5.27
N ASN A 665 -28.66 -15.57 -5.56
CA ASN A 665 -28.38 -16.54 -6.61
C ASN A 665 -27.76 -17.82 -5.99
N PRO A 666 -28.52 -18.92 -5.93
CA PRO A 666 -28.03 -20.19 -5.37
C PRO A 666 -26.94 -20.85 -6.22
N ASP A 667 -26.83 -20.47 -7.50
CA ASP A 667 -25.89 -21.05 -8.46
C ASP A 667 -24.58 -20.21 -8.54
N LEU A 668 -24.47 -19.16 -7.73
CA LEU A 668 -23.30 -18.29 -7.70
C LEU A 668 -22.04 -19.07 -7.34
N THR A 669 -20.97 -18.88 -8.11
CA THR A 669 -19.70 -19.58 -7.99
C THR A 669 -18.51 -18.61 -8.07
N TRP A 670 -17.32 -19.16 -8.10
CA TRP A 670 -16.06 -18.46 -8.10
C TRP A 670 -15.76 -17.81 -9.45
N GLU A 671 -15.29 -16.59 -9.42
CA GLU A 671 -14.54 -15.95 -10.50
C GLU A 671 -13.17 -16.62 -10.63
N THR A 672 -12.71 -16.95 -11.83
CA THR A 672 -11.48 -17.73 -12.04
C THR A 672 -10.50 -16.99 -12.94
N THR A 673 -9.29 -16.69 -12.44
CA THR A 673 -8.22 -16.08 -13.22
C THR A 673 -7.15 -17.09 -13.57
N THR A 674 -6.93 -17.29 -14.86
CA THR A 674 -5.82 -18.08 -15.43
C THR A 674 -4.70 -17.13 -15.86
N GLN A 675 -3.46 -17.42 -15.47
CA GLN A 675 -2.31 -16.57 -15.78
C GLN A 675 -1.16 -17.35 -16.40
N TYR A 676 -0.57 -16.78 -17.44
CA TYR A 676 0.66 -17.21 -18.10
C TYR A 676 1.73 -16.14 -17.94
N ASN A 677 2.97 -16.54 -17.66
CA ASN A 677 4.10 -15.60 -17.57
C ASN A 677 5.36 -16.21 -18.14
N ILE A 678 6.10 -15.40 -18.90
CA ILE A 678 7.46 -15.70 -19.39
C ILE A 678 8.37 -14.60 -18.89
N GLY A 679 9.48 -14.97 -18.26
CA GLY A 679 10.41 -14.02 -17.64
C GLY A 679 11.86 -14.32 -17.95
N LEU A 680 12.66 -13.27 -17.96
CA LEU A 680 14.11 -13.29 -18.07
C LEU A 680 14.72 -12.41 -16.97
N ASP A 681 15.54 -13.00 -16.09
CA ASP A 681 16.38 -12.25 -15.17
C ASP A 681 17.81 -12.23 -15.69
N TYR A 682 18.44 -11.05 -15.69
CA TYR A 682 19.80 -10.87 -16.18
C TYR A 682 20.66 -10.08 -15.21
N GLY A 683 21.94 -10.43 -15.18
CA GLY A 683 22.99 -9.72 -14.47
C GLY A 683 24.27 -9.72 -15.29
N LEU A 684 24.89 -8.56 -15.44
CA LEU A 684 26.09 -8.35 -16.22
C LEU A 684 27.17 -7.64 -15.38
N PHE A 685 28.46 -7.87 -15.70
CA PHE A 685 29.60 -7.21 -15.04
C PHE A 685 29.57 -7.38 -13.51
N ASP A 686 29.46 -8.62 -13.04
CA ASP A 686 29.38 -8.98 -11.62
C ASP A 686 28.22 -8.25 -10.89
N GLY A 687 27.05 -8.20 -11.55
CA GLY A 687 25.84 -7.59 -10.98
C GLY A 687 25.78 -6.06 -11.05
N ARG A 688 26.77 -5.38 -11.64
CA ARG A 688 26.73 -3.91 -11.84
C ARG A 688 25.58 -3.46 -12.73
N VAL A 689 25.14 -4.32 -13.63
CA VAL A 689 23.92 -4.12 -14.43
C VAL A 689 23.05 -5.34 -14.19
N SER A 690 21.84 -5.14 -13.69
CA SER A 690 20.88 -6.22 -13.43
C SER A 690 19.45 -5.76 -13.73
N GLY A 691 18.58 -6.73 -14.00
CA GLY A 691 17.18 -6.42 -14.24
C GLY A 691 16.35 -7.64 -14.60
N SER A 692 15.10 -7.39 -14.97
CA SER A 692 14.17 -8.41 -15.43
C SER A 692 13.31 -7.93 -16.59
N ILE A 693 12.87 -8.87 -17.39
CA ILE A 693 11.87 -8.69 -18.45
C ILE A 693 10.80 -9.74 -18.22
N ASP A 694 9.55 -9.33 -18.02
CA ASP A 694 8.42 -10.24 -17.87
C ASP A 694 7.33 -9.89 -18.91
N VAL A 695 6.78 -10.91 -19.55
CA VAL A 695 5.58 -10.83 -20.40
C VAL A 695 4.52 -11.70 -19.77
N TYR A 696 3.33 -11.14 -19.57
CA TYR A 696 2.23 -11.85 -18.94
C TYR A 696 0.93 -11.70 -19.70
N ARG A 697 0.05 -12.70 -19.52
CA ARG A 697 -1.35 -12.66 -19.90
C ARG A 697 -2.19 -13.27 -18.78
N LYS A 698 -3.24 -12.55 -18.38
CA LYS A 698 -4.26 -12.95 -17.40
C LYS A 698 -5.61 -13.02 -18.11
N GLU A 699 -6.31 -14.10 -17.93
CA GLU A 699 -7.67 -14.32 -18.44
C GLU A 699 -8.56 -14.62 -17.24
N THR A 700 -9.57 -13.78 -17.00
CA THR A 700 -10.54 -13.98 -15.94
C THR A 700 -11.87 -14.33 -16.55
N GLU A 701 -12.44 -15.44 -16.12
CA GLU A 701 -13.71 -16.00 -16.58
C GLU A 701 -14.71 -16.03 -15.42
N ASP A 702 -16.02 -16.12 -15.76
CA ASP A 702 -17.10 -16.17 -14.78
C ASP A 702 -17.10 -14.96 -13.82
N LEU A 703 -16.92 -13.75 -14.36
CA LEU A 703 -16.87 -12.52 -13.55
C LEU A 703 -18.10 -12.39 -12.67
N LEU A 704 -17.89 -12.09 -11.40
CA LEU A 704 -18.96 -11.77 -10.45
C LEU A 704 -19.52 -10.38 -10.79
N PHE A 705 -20.78 -10.35 -11.20
CA PHE A 705 -21.39 -9.15 -11.75
C PHE A 705 -22.79 -8.90 -11.19
N LEU A 706 -23.10 -7.64 -10.85
CA LEU A 706 -24.46 -7.23 -10.49
C LEU A 706 -25.24 -6.95 -11.78
N ALA A 707 -26.09 -7.86 -12.20
CA ALA A 707 -26.86 -7.77 -13.43
C ALA A 707 -28.30 -7.33 -13.17
N ALA A 708 -28.83 -6.47 -14.05
CA ALA A 708 -30.24 -6.12 -14.05
C ALA A 708 -31.11 -7.34 -14.44
N LEU A 709 -32.13 -7.58 -13.63
CA LEU A 709 -33.10 -8.67 -13.87
C LEU A 709 -34.29 -8.20 -14.70
N PRO A 710 -34.95 -9.12 -15.42
CA PRO A 710 -36.17 -8.82 -16.17
C PRO A 710 -37.26 -8.23 -15.28
N SER A 711 -38.06 -7.30 -15.84
CA SER A 711 -39.22 -6.73 -15.15
C SER A 711 -40.17 -7.80 -14.66
N GLY A 712 -40.57 -7.74 -13.38
CA GLY A 712 -41.42 -8.75 -12.73
C GLY A 712 -40.67 -9.76 -11.87
N SER A 713 -39.32 -9.69 -11.82
CA SER A 713 -38.48 -10.40 -10.84
C SER A 713 -38.71 -9.83 -9.44
N LEU A 714 -38.37 -10.59 -8.38
CA LEU A 714 -38.48 -10.14 -7.00
C LEU A 714 -37.55 -8.99 -6.67
N SER A 715 -36.46 -8.85 -7.45
CA SER A 715 -35.52 -7.73 -7.40
C SER A 715 -35.23 -7.21 -8.79
N ASN A 716 -34.77 -5.96 -8.89
CA ASN A 716 -34.33 -5.36 -10.15
C ASN A 716 -32.92 -5.81 -10.56
N GLU A 717 -32.13 -6.32 -9.62
CA GLU A 717 -30.73 -6.71 -9.80
C GLU A 717 -30.40 -7.97 -9.00
N ASP A 718 -29.43 -8.78 -9.47
CA ASP A 718 -28.90 -9.93 -8.74
C ASP A 718 -27.44 -10.18 -9.10
N ASP A 719 -26.68 -10.77 -8.18
CA ASP A 719 -25.31 -11.20 -8.42
C ASP A 719 -25.29 -12.45 -9.32
N VAL A 720 -24.52 -12.39 -10.39
CA VAL A 720 -24.39 -13.49 -11.36
C VAL A 720 -22.91 -13.67 -11.75
N ASN A 721 -22.56 -14.87 -12.23
CA ASN A 721 -21.30 -15.11 -12.90
C ASN A 721 -21.47 -14.84 -14.39
N LEU A 722 -20.86 -13.76 -14.91
CA LEU A 722 -21.07 -13.32 -16.28
C LEU A 722 -19.88 -12.54 -16.82
N GLY A 723 -19.40 -12.93 -18.00
CA GLY A 723 -18.40 -12.20 -18.74
C GLY A 723 -16.95 -12.58 -18.45
N ASN A 724 -16.06 -12.11 -19.31
CA ASN A 724 -14.63 -12.41 -19.29
C ASN A 724 -13.80 -11.15 -19.48
N LEU A 725 -12.63 -11.12 -18.85
CA LEU A 725 -11.67 -10.02 -18.89
C LEU A 725 -10.28 -10.56 -19.22
N THR A 726 -9.56 -9.88 -20.10
CA THR A 726 -8.14 -10.18 -20.40
C THR A 726 -7.25 -9.00 -20.02
N ASN A 727 -6.12 -9.28 -19.37
CA ASN A 727 -5.07 -8.31 -19.08
C ASN A 727 -3.72 -8.84 -19.59
N GLU A 728 -3.03 -8.05 -20.39
CA GLU A 728 -1.72 -8.36 -20.98
C GLU A 728 -0.73 -7.26 -20.66
N GLY A 729 0.55 -7.61 -20.54
CA GLY A 729 1.56 -6.58 -20.34
C GLY A 729 2.99 -7.05 -20.51
N LEU A 730 3.86 -6.05 -20.62
CA LEU A 730 5.32 -6.15 -20.64
C LEU A 730 5.88 -5.33 -19.50
N GLU A 731 6.66 -5.97 -18.64
CA GLU A 731 7.34 -5.36 -17.51
C GLU A 731 8.85 -5.39 -17.73
N LEU A 732 9.50 -4.24 -17.58
CA LEU A 732 10.96 -4.12 -17.70
C LEU A 732 11.50 -3.50 -16.43
N SER A 733 12.59 -4.04 -15.89
CA SER A 733 13.35 -3.42 -14.81
C SER A 733 14.83 -3.39 -15.13
N LEU A 734 15.51 -2.34 -14.68
CA LEU A 734 16.93 -2.13 -14.87
C LEU A 734 17.53 -1.46 -13.65
N ASN A 735 18.59 -2.04 -13.09
CA ASN A 735 19.42 -1.44 -12.07
C ASN A 735 20.86 -1.40 -12.54
N VAL A 736 21.50 -0.25 -12.42
CA VAL A 736 22.89 -0.04 -12.85
C VAL A 736 23.66 0.62 -11.70
N THR A 737 24.86 0.11 -11.43
CA THR A 737 25.83 0.71 -10.52
C THR A 737 27.04 1.16 -11.32
N PRO A 738 26.99 2.37 -11.95
CA PRO A 738 28.05 2.84 -12.84
C PRO A 738 29.39 2.99 -12.11
N ILE A 739 29.32 3.44 -10.87
CA ILE A 739 30.49 3.72 -10.03
C ILE A 739 30.31 3.02 -8.69
N GLN A 740 31.30 2.22 -8.32
CA GLN A 740 31.40 1.62 -6.99
C GLN A 740 32.86 1.61 -6.57
N THR A 741 33.18 2.54 -5.67
CA THR A 741 34.50 2.67 -5.04
C THR A 741 34.32 2.76 -3.53
N GLU A 742 35.39 2.72 -2.79
CA GLU A 742 35.37 2.87 -1.33
C GLU A 742 34.66 4.13 -0.83
N ASN A 743 34.77 5.24 -1.59
CA ASN A 743 34.23 6.54 -1.20
C ASN A 743 33.02 7.03 -2.01
N LEU A 744 32.70 6.35 -3.12
CA LEU A 744 31.63 6.78 -4.02
C LEU A 744 30.88 5.58 -4.58
N ARG A 745 29.59 5.50 -4.28
CA ARG A 745 28.66 4.53 -4.89
C ARG A 745 27.55 5.32 -5.59
N TRP A 746 27.36 5.05 -6.87
CA TRP A 746 26.28 5.62 -7.64
C TRP A 746 25.40 4.51 -8.20
N GLN A 747 24.12 4.54 -7.87
CA GLN A 747 23.12 3.59 -8.34
C GLN A 747 22.04 4.33 -9.13
N ILE A 748 21.60 3.72 -10.20
CA ILE A 748 20.50 4.17 -11.05
C ILE A 748 19.55 2.99 -11.20
N GLY A 749 18.29 3.17 -10.84
CA GLY A 749 17.23 2.19 -11.00
C GLY A 749 16.11 2.72 -11.88
N GLY A 750 15.48 1.84 -12.64
CA GLY A 750 14.31 2.19 -13.41
C GLY A 750 13.43 0.98 -13.71
N ASN A 751 12.15 1.26 -13.89
CA ASN A 751 11.19 0.26 -14.33
C ASN A 751 10.17 0.91 -15.26
N ILE A 752 9.62 0.12 -16.19
CA ILE A 752 8.53 0.52 -17.07
C ILE A 752 7.58 -0.65 -17.27
N THR A 753 6.29 -0.36 -17.29
CA THR A 753 5.23 -1.33 -17.51
C THR A 753 4.29 -0.85 -18.59
N PHE A 754 4.15 -1.64 -19.64
CA PHE A 754 3.10 -1.51 -20.65
C PHE A 754 1.98 -2.46 -20.30
N GLN A 755 0.74 -1.98 -20.32
CA GLN A 755 -0.43 -2.80 -19.97
C GLN A 755 -1.61 -2.53 -20.88
N LYS A 756 -2.40 -3.58 -21.12
CA LYS A 756 -3.68 -3.52 -21.84
C LYS A 756 -4.68 -4.40 -21.12
N GLY A 757 -5.83 -3.84 -20.74
CA GLY A 757 -6.99 -4.58 -20.28
C GLY A 757 -8.12 -4.51 -21.30
N GLU A 758 -8.87 -5.60 -21.51
CA GLU A 758 -9.98 -5.67 -22.47
C GLU A 758 -11.08 -6.58 -21.93
N VAL A 759 -12.31 -6.10 -21.99
CA VAL A 759 -13.50 -6.90 -21.74
C VAL A 759 -13.74 -7.77 -22.98
N THR A 760 -13.64 -9.08 -22.85
CA THR A 760 -13.70 -10.00 -24.00
C THR A 760 -15.07 -10.64 -24.18
N GLU A 761 -15.86 -10.72 -23.10
CA GLU A 761 -17.23 -11.27 -23.13
C GLU A 761 -18.06 -10.64 -22.00
N LEU A 762 -19.35 -10.44 -22.21
CA LEU A 762 -20.30 -9.95 -21.19
C LEU A 762 -21.57 -10.78 -21.08
N PHE A 763 -21.83 -11.68 -22.04
CA PHE A 763 -22.99 -12.59 -22.07
C PHE A 763 -22.62 -13.92 -22.72
N ALA A 764 -23.28 -14.99 -22.28
CA ALA A 764 -23.19 -16.31 -22.92
C ALA A 764 -23.77 -16.35 -24.36
N VAL A 765 -24.54 -15.33 -24.76
CA VAL A 765 -25.13 -15.21 -26.12
C VAL A 765 -24.96 -13.74 -26.57
N ASP A 766 -24.28 -13.55 -27.67
CA ASP A 766 -24.12 -12.23 -28.30
C ASP A 766 -25.49 -11.56 -28.53
N ASN A 767 -25.69 -10.42 -27.90
CA ASN A 767 -26.84 -9.55 -28.12
C ASN A 767 -26.36 -8.26 -28.81
N PRO A 768 -26.54 -8.13 -30.13
CA PRO A 768 -26.05 -6.96 -30.88
C PRO A 768 -26.75 -5.64 -30.51
N ASN A 769 -27.82 -5.71 -29.72
CA ASN A 769 -28.50 -4.49 -29.21
C ASN A 769 -28.07 -4.12 -27.78
N PHE A 770 -27.12 -4.86 -27.19
CA PHE A 770 -26.62 -4.56 -25.87
C PHE A 770 -25.37 -3.69 -25.97
N GLU A 771 -25.44 -2.48 -25.47
CA GLU A 771 -24.34 -1.50 -25.54
C GLU A 771 -23.28 -1.73 -24.47
N GLY A 772 -23.66 -2.26 -23.30
CA GLY A 772 -22.78 -2.52 -22.17
C GLY A 772 -23.43 -2.23 -20.82
N PHE A 773 -22.67 -2.44 -19.74
CA PHE A 773 -23.08 -2.09 -18.38
C PHE A 773 -22.48 -0.75 -17.97
N PHE A 774 -23.26 0.07 -17.28
CA PHE A 774 -22.85 1.40 -16.82
C PHE A 774 -22.42 1.36 -15.35
N ASN A 775 -21.26 1.91 -15.03
CA ASN A 775 -20.72 1.86 -13.67
C ASN A 775 -20.79 3.20 -12.92
N THR A 776 -20.60 4.30 -13.62
CA THR A 776 -20.51 5.62 -12.99
C THR A 776 -21.26 6.64 -13.80
N GLY A 777 -22.16 7.38 -13.15
CA GLY A 777 -22.89 8.44 -13.78
C GLY A 777 -23.53 9.35 -12.74
N PHE A 778 -24.09 10.45 -13.20
CA PHE A 778 -24.96 11.30 -12.41
C PHE A 778 -26.40 10.85 -12.56
N VAL A 779 -27.27 11.41 -11.74
CA VAL A 779 -28.71 11.24 -11.93
C VAL A 779 -29.05 11.64 -13.37
N GLY A 780 -29.34 10.64 -14.20
CA GLY A 780 -29.72 10.81 -15.62
C GLY A 780 -28.58 10.76 -16.66
N SER A 781 -27.33 10.53 -16.27
CA SER A 781 -26.20 10.44 -17.23
C SER A 781 -25.17 9.40 -16.84
N ASN A 782 -24.93 8.45 -17.72
CA ASN A 782 -23.87 7.44 -17.59
C ASN A 782 -22.66 7.86 -18.43
N ILE A 783 -21.48 7.84 -17.83
CA ILE A 783 -20.24 8.34 -18.46
C ILE A 783 -19.25 7.21 -18.75
N ASN A 784 -19.24 6.17 -17.91
CA ASN A 784 -18.37 5.00 -18.09
C ASN A 784 -19.19 3.78 -18.47
N ILE A 785 -18.63 2.96 -19.35
CA ILE A 785 -19.25 1.73 -19.84
C ILE A 785 -18.29 0.54 -19.74
N GLN A 786 -18.84 -0.63 -19.43
CA GLN A 786 -18.21 -1.91 -19.60
C GLN A 786 -18.77 -2.54 -20.87
N THR A 787 -17.96 -2.65 -21.93
CA THR A 787 -18.41 -3.22 -23.20
C THR A 787 -17.30 -4.03 -23.87
N VAL A 788 -17.72 -5.03 -24.66
CA VAL A 788 -16.81 -5.98 -25.31
C VAL A 788 -15.89 -5.28 -26.32
N GLY A 789 -14.59 -5.65 -26.31
CA GLY A 789 -13.57 -5.10 -27.20
C GLY A 789 -12.89 -3.84 -26.68
N PHE A 790 -13.28 -3.34 -25.50
CA PHE A 790 -12.74 -2.12 -24.91
C PHE A 790 -12.18 -2.34 -23.51
N ALA A 791 -11.40 -1.35 -23.06
CA ALA A 791 -10.86 -1.37 -21.70
C ALA A 791 -11.98 -1.20 -20.67
N PRO A 792 -11.84 -1.79 -19.46
CA PRO A 792 -12.76 -1.54 -18.36
C PRO A 792 -12.89 -0.04 -18.06
N ASN A 793 -14.12 0.39 -17.75
CA ASN A 793 -14.46 1.78 -17.41
C ASN A 793 -14.15 2.80 -18.53
N SER A 794 -14.20 2.38 -19.82
CA SER A 794 -14.04 3.29 -20.93
C SER A 794 -15.11 4.38 -20.91
N TYR A 795 -14.76 5.61 -21.32
CA TYR A 795 -15.69 6.72 -21.34
C TYR A 795 -16.63 6.60 -22.54
N TRP A 796 -17.93 6.74 -22.30
CA TRP A 796 -19.00 6.66 -23.29
C TRP A 796 -19.77 7.99 -23.32
N VAL A 797 -19.46 8.82 -24.30
CA VAL A 797 -19.78 10.24 -24.32
C VAL A 797 -20.15 10.72 -25.70
N PHE A 798 -20.77 11.91 -25.76
CA PHE A 798 -21.00 12.64 -27.00
C PHE A 798 -19.73 13.33 -27.49
N GLU A 799 -19.54 13.41 -28.80
CA GLU A 799 -18.52 14.22 -29.45
C GLU A 799 -18.97 15.69 -29.51
N GLN A 800 -18.21 16.57 -28.81
CA GLN A 800 -18.54 17.99 -28.70
C GLN A 800 -18.32 18.72 -30.06
N ILE A 801 -19.23 19.61 -30.42
CA ILE A 801 -19.05 20.53 -31.56
C ILE A 801 -18.45 21.85 -31.04
N TYR A 802 -17.49 22.38 -31.78
CA TYR A 802 -16.80 23.65 -31.48
C TYR A 802 -17.09 24.68 -32.54
N ASP A 803 -17.10 25.96 -32.16
CA ASP A 803 -17.21 27.09 -33.08
C ASP A 803 -15.86 27.33 -33.84
N ALA A 804 -15.83 28.34 -34.72
CA ALA A 804 -14.65 28.66 -35.49
C ALA A 804 -13.46 29.18 -34.64
N ASN A 805 -13.67 29.55 -33.39
CA ASN A 805 -12.66 30.00 -32.45
C ASN A 805 -12.19 28.86 -31.49
N GLY A 806 -12.75 27.66 -31.66
CA GLY A 806 -12.47 26.53 -30.77
C GLY A 806 -13.21 26.54 -29.45
N VAL A 807 -14.25 27.35 -29.29
CA VAL A 807 -15.13 27.39 -28.12
C VAL A 807 -16.20 26.31 -28.27
N PRO A 808 -16.45 25.46 -27.25
CA PRO A 808 -17.48 24.44 -27.32
C PRO A 808 -18.88 25.08 -27.44
N VAL A 809 -19.71 24.55 -28.33
CA VAL A 809 -21.08 25.02 -28.53
C VAL A 809 -22.00 24.24 -27.60
N GLU A 810 -22.65 24.96 -26.68
CA GLU A 810 -23.55 24.35 -25.68
C GLU A 810 -24.68 23.53 -26.33
N GLY A 811 -24.84 22.28 -25.87
CA GLY A 811 -25.89 21.37 -26.33
C GLY A 811 -25.77 20.89 -27.77
N ALA A 812 -24.63 21.18 -28.45
CA ALA A 812 -24.37 20.76 -29.82
C ALA A 812 -23.39 19.59 -29.86
N TYR A 813 -23.84 18.45 -30.36
CA TYR A 813 -23.03 17.23 -30.48
C TYR A 813 -23.10 16.68 -31.91
N VAL A 814 -22.12 15.88 -32.27
CA VAL A 814 -22.06 15.23 -33.58
C VAL A 814 -23.12 14.13 -33.66
N ASP A 815 -23.99 14.21 -34.65
CA ASP A 815 -24.93 13.16 -35.06
C ASP A 815 -24.12 12.05 -35.78
N ARG A 816 -23.72 11.02 -35.02
CA ARG A 816 -22.84 9.96 -35.52
C ARG A 816 -23.55 8.92 -36.35
N ASN A 817 -24.86 8.71 -36.09
CA ASN A 817 -25.67 7.76 -36.83
C ASN A 817 -26.41 8.39 -38.03
N ASN A 818 -26.35 9.74 -38.17
CA ASN A 818 -26.98 10.56 -39.22
C ASN A 818 -28.51 10.39 -39.29
N ASP A 819 -29.18 10.27 -38.14
CA ASP A 819 -30.65 10.18 -38.09
C ASP A 819 -31.31 11.57 -37.78
N ASN A 820 -30.51 12.62 -37.60
CA ASN A 820 -30.87 13.99 -37.22
C ASN A 820 -31.52 14.10 -35.83
N ILE A 821 -31.26 13.17 -34.93
CA ILE A 821 -31.74 13.16 -33.54
C ILE A 821 -30.58 12.85 -32.63
N ILE A 822 -30.09 13.79 -31.83
CA ILE A 822 -29.07 13.56 -30.84
C ILE A 822 -29.66 12.79 -29.67
N ASN A 823 -29.16 11.56 -29.43
CA ASN A 823 -29.56 10.67 -28.35
C ASN A 823 -28.43 9.68 -28.00
N GLU A 824 -28.67 8.73 -27.07
CA GLU A 824 -27.67 7.77 -26.59
C GLU A 824 -26.95 7.03 -27.75
N LYS A 825 -27.55 6.87 -28.93
CA LYS A 825 -26.93 6.20 -30.11
C LYS A 825 -25.84 7.03 -30.79
N ASP A 826 -25.68 8.29 -30.44
CA ASP A 826 -24.64 9.18 -30.93
C ASP A 826 -23.43 9.23 -30.01
N LYS A 827 -23.54 8.63 -28.81
CA LYS A 827 -22.41 8.46 -27.93
C LYS A 827 -21.41 7.46 -28.51
N TYR A 828 -20.16 7.63 -28.17
CA TYR A 828 -19.08 6.77 -28.59
C TYR A 828 -18.08 6.51 -27.47
N ILE A 829 -17.28 5.47 -27.62
CA ILE A 829 -16.20 5.20 -26.69
C ILE A 829 -15.02 6.04 -27.08
N TYR A 830 -14.68 6.99 -26.20
CA TYR A 830 -13.65 8.00 -26.50
C TYR A 830 -12.27 7.61 -25.95
N ARG A 831 -12.12 7.45 -24.66
CA ARG A 831 -10.87 7.21 -23.96
C ARG A 831 -11.07 6.26 -22.79
N LYS A 832 -10.02 6.02 -22.00
CA LYS A 832 -10.05 5.13 -20.83
C LYS A 832 -9.28 5.75 -19.64
N PRO A 833 -9.64 5.44 -18.38
CA PRO A 833 -8.90 5.92 -17.21
C PRO A 833 -7.51 5.27 -17.06
N ALA A 834 -7.36 4.01 -17.49
CA ALA A 834 -6.12 3.26 -17.32
C ALA A 834 -5.01 3.75 -18.24
N ALA A 835 -3.81 3.89 -17.72
CA ALA A 835 -2.63 4.26 -18.49
C ALA A 835 -2.25 3.19 -19.52
N ASP A 836 -1.66 3.59 -20.64
CA ASP A 836 -1.04 2.69 -21.60
C ASP A 836 0.28 2.14 -21.04
N PHE A 837 1.05 3.02 -20.41
CA PHE A 837 2.25 2.63 -19.67
C PHE A 837 2.54 3.59 -18.50
N PHE A 838 3.25 3.07 -17.51
CA PHE A 838 3.77 3.84 -16.39
C PHE A 838 5.21 3.43 -16.10
N TYR A 839 5.97 4.35 -15.49
CA TYR A 839 7.38 4.14 -15.22
C TYR A 839 7.84 4.80 -13.94
N GLY A 840 8.93 4.28 -13.39
CA GLY A 840 9.66 4.86 -12.27
C GLY A 840 11.16 4.92 -12.58
N PHE A 841 11.82 5.96 -12.11
CA PHE A 841 13.25 6.15 -12.22
C PHE A 841 13.81 6.72 -10.92
N ASN A 842 14.88 6.13 -10.42
CA ASN A 842 15.55 6.61 -9.21
C ASN A 842 17.06 6.66 -9.37
N THR A 843 17.68 7.56 -8.65
CA THR A 843 19.14 7.59 -8.49
C THR A 843 19.49 7.75 -7.01
N ILE A 844 20.52 7.02 -6.58
CA ILE A 844 21.08 7.07 -5.23
C ILE A 844 22.58 7.30 -5.38
N LEU A 845 23.10 8.31 -4.70
CA LEU A 845 24.51 8.67 -4.70
C LEU A 845 25.02 8.76 -3.27
N ASP A 846 25.88 7.81 -2.90
CA ASP A 846 26.59 7.80 -1.64
C ASP A 846 28.03 8.31 -1.85
N TYR A 847 28.38 9.43 -1.23
CA TYR A 847 29.73 9.98 -1.27
C TYR A 847 30.26 10.18 0.13
N LYS A 848 31.15 9.31 0.59
CA LYS A 848 31.65 9.28 1.98
C LYS A 848 30.49 9.20 2.98
N ASN A 849 30.25 10.30 3.69
CA ASN A 849 29.17 10.42 4.69
C ASN A 849 27.89 11.07 4.12
N TRP A 850 27.91 11.52 2.87
CA TRP A 850 26.75 12.11 2.21
C TRP A 850 25.94 11.04 1.50
N ASN A 851 24.64 11.13 1.61
CA ASN A 851 23.68 10.34 0.88
C ASN A 851 22.71 11.27 0.16
N PHE A 852 22.57 11.12 -1.16
CA PHE A 852 21.65 11.86 -2.01
C PHE A 852 20.75 10.86 -2.74
N SER A 853 19.45 11.13 -2.77
CA SER A 853 18.51 10.35 -3.58
C SER A 853 17.49 11.24 -4.26
N MET A 854 17.03 10.78 -5.42
CA MET A 854 15.99 11.44 -6.21
C MET A 854 15.12 10.35 -6.87
N PHE A 855 13.81 10.59 -6.90
CA PHE A 855 12.87 9.67 -7.48
C PHE A 855 11.86 10.37 -8.40
N TRP A 856 11.76 9.85 -9.63
CA TRP A 856 10.83 10.27 -10.67
C TRP A 856 9.87 9.15 -11.01
N ARG A 857 8.65 9.50 -11.37
CA ARG A 857 7.68 8.58 -11.94
C ARG A 857 6.78 9.27 -12.94
N GLY A 858 6.14 8.51 -13.79
CA GLY A 858 5.20 9.03 -14.76
C GLY A 858 4.17 7.99 -15.19
N SER A 859 3.07 8.50 -15.71
CA SER A 859 1.96 7.76 -16.30
C SER A 859 1.60 8.39 -17.61
N VAL A 860 1.30 7.59 -18.63
CA VAL A 860 1.02 8.09 -19.98
C VAL A 860 -0.18 7.35 -20.58
N GLY A 861 -1.08 8.10 -21.21
CA GLY A 861 -2.27 7.58 -21.88
C GLY A 861 -3.44 7.29 -20.94
N ASN A 862 -3.38 7.80 -19.70
CA ASN A 862 -4.52 7.83 -18.79
C ASN A 862 -5.30 9.13 -18.96
N TYR A 863 -6.62 9.05 -18.86
CA TYR A 863 -7.54 10.17 -18.99
C TYR A 863 -8.41 10.26 -17.75
N ASN A 864 -8.74 11.49 -17.33
CA ASN A 864 -9.69 11.75 -16.25
C ASN A 864 -10.90 12.53 -16.78
N TYR A 865 -12.06 12.18 -16.27
CA TYR A 865 -13.25 12.99 -16.40
C TYR A 865 -13.23 14.09 -15.32
N ASN A 866 -13.12 15.35 -15.72
CA ASN A 866 -13.13 16.50 -14.83
C ASN A 866 -14.56 16.89 -14.48
N PHE A 867 -15.08 16.28 -13.39
CA PHE A 867 -16.43 16.58 -12.92
C PHE A 867 -16.57 17.96 -12.31
N VAL A 868 -15.49 18.52 -11.79
CA VAL A 868 -15.47 19.85 -11.21
C VAL A 868 -15.84 20.88 -12.27
N ASP A 869 -15.20 20.81 -13.45
CA ASP A 869 -15.53 21.68 -14.58
C ASP A 869 -16.87 21.31 -15.22
N ALA A 870 -17.21 20.01 -15.31
CA ALA A 870 -18.52 19.58 -15.80
C ALA A 870 -19.68 20.12 -14.94
N GLY A 871 -19.42 20.38 -13.65
CA GLY A 871 -20.34 21.08 -12.76
C GLY A 871 -20.44 22.60 -13.00
N SER A 872 -19.54 23.18 -13.81
CA SER A 872 -19.45 24.62 -14.03
C SER A 872 -20.40 25.11 -15.12
N ASN A 873 -21.28 26.04 -14.82
CA ASN A 873 -22.16 26.71 -15.79
C ASN A 873 -22.89 27.90 -15.19
N GLY A 874 -23.42 28.75 -16.05
CA GLY A 874 -24.15 29.97 -15.64
C GLY A 874 -25.41 29.69 -14.81
N ARG A 875 -26.13 28.61 -15.11
CA ARG A 875 -27.31 28.21 -14.35
C ARG A 875 -26.95 27.79 -12.93
N ARG A 876 -25.80 27.23 -12.66
CA ARG A 876 -25.34 26.93 -11.31
C ARG A 876 -25.25 28.20 -10.47
N ILE A 877 -24.75 29.29 -11.05
CA ILE A 877 -24.66 30.58 -10.39
C ILE A 877 -26.07 31.14 -10.14
N LEU A 878 -26.96 31.04 -11.15
CA LEU A 878 -28.27 31.72 -11.19
C LEU A 878 -29.45 30.76 -10.97
N ASN A 879 -29.25 29.54 -10.47
CA ASN A 879 -30.26 28.49 -10.43
C ASN A 879 -31.46 28.85 -9.51
N PHE A 880 -31.19 29.51 -8.38
CA PHE A 880 -32.21 29.85 -7.42
C PHE A 880 -32.40 31.38 -7.37
N GLN A 881 -33.64 31.82 -7.24
CA GLN A 881 -33.92 33.26 -7.17
C GLN A 881 -33.43 33.92 -5.88
N ASN A 882 -33.20 33.15 -4.83
CA ASN A 882 -32.88 33.63 -3.49
C ASN A 882 -31.50 33.22 -2.98
N THR A 883 -30.67 32.60 -3.82
CA THR A 883 -29.29 32.21 -3.50
C THR A 883 -28.40 32.32 -4.72
N LEU A 884 -27.11 32.52 -4.51
CA LEU A 884 -26.07 32.46 -5.54
C LEU A 884 -25.05 31.41 -5.15
N SER A 885 -24.47 30.77 -6.13
CA SER A 885 -23.43 29.75 -5.94
C SER A 885 -22.26 29.99 -6.90
N ASN A 886 -21.05 29.81 -6.44
CA ASN A 886 -19.86 29.98 -7.28
C ASN A 886 -19.57 28.72 -8.16
N THR A 887 -18.62 28.85 -9.08
CA THR A 887 -18.20 27.83 -10.01
C THR A 887 -16.75 28.03 -10.47
N THR A 888 -16.20 27.12 -11.30
CA THR A 888 -14.85 27.26 -11.82
C THR A 888 -14.75 28.31 -12.92
N THR A 889 -13.53 28.77 -13.20
CA THR A 889 -13.22 29.69 -14.30
C THR A 889 -13.46 29.10 -15.69
N ASP A 890 -13.65 27.76 -15.81
CA ASP A 890 -14.05 27.10 -17.05
C ASP A 890 -15.31 27.73 -17.67
N LEU A 891 -16.22 28.24 -16.85
CA LEU A 891 -17.37 28.99 -17.31
C LEU A 891 -17.02 30.15 -18.26
N LEU A 892 -15.91 30.86 -18.01
CA LEU A 892 -15.50 32.00 -18.83
C LEU A 892 -14.92 31.55 -20.18
N GLN A 893 -14.48 30.29 -20.28
CA GLN A 893 -13.95 29.69 -21.51
C GLN A 893 -15.05 28.98 -22.31
N SER A 894 -15.87 28.18 -21.63
CA SER A 894 -16.95 27.42 -22.27
C SER A 894 -18.16 28.27 -22.62
N ASN A 895 -18.43 29.33 -21.85
CA ASN A 895 -19.66 30.13 -21.91
C ASN A 895 -20.96 29.31 -21.73
N PHE A 896 -20.89 28.13 -21.08
CA PHE A 896 -22.05 27.30 -20.88
C PHE A 896 -23.01 27.92 -19.87
N PHE A 897 -24.29 28.02 -20.23
CA PHE A 897 -25.32 28.63 -19.41
C PHE A 897 -26.30 27.61 -18.84
N ASP A 898 -27.04 26.92 -19.65
CA ASP A 898 -28.13 26.05 -19.21
C ASP A 898 -27.70 24.61 -18.98
N GLY A 899 -26.84 24.17 -19.84
CA GLY A 899 -26.10 22.96 -19.69
C GLY A 899 -26.90 21.66 -19.61
N GLY A 900 -28.15 21.52 -19.78
CA GLY A 900 -28.90 20.24 -19.72
C GLY A 900 -28.21 19.03 -19.07
N VAL A 901 -28.84 17.94 -18.91
CA VAL A 901 -28.23 16.69 -18.42
C VAL A 901 -27.19 16.13 -19.40
N ASP A 902 -27.33 16.38 -20.69
CA ASP A 902 -26.48 15.82 -21.74
C ASP A 902 -25.06 16.41 -21.72
N ARG A 903 -24.84 17.62 -21.21
CA ARG A 903 -23.50 18.24 -21.14
C ARG A 903 -22.52 17.37 -20.30
N PHE A 904 -23.01 16.72 -19.25
CA PHE A 904 -22.17 15.83 -18.44
C PHE A 904 -21.62 14.66 -19.24
N SER A 905 -22.29 14.30 -20.34
CA SER A 905 -21.83 13.25 -21.24
C SER A 905 -21.00 13.75 -22.40
N SER A 906 -20.44 14.98 -22.35
CA SER A 906 -19.56 15.53 -23.38
C SER A 906 -18.11 15.06 -23.22
N ASP A 907 -17.42 14.75 -24.31
CA ASP A 907 -15.99 14.45 -24.33
C ASP A 907 -15.12 15.67 -23.99
N TYR A 908 -15.66 16.88 -23.99
CA TYR A 908 -14.99 18.10 -23.56
C TYR A 908 -14.37 18.00 -22.17
N TYR A 909 -15.02 17.28 -21.25
CA TYR A 909 -14.57 17.11 -19.88
C TYR A 909 -13.62 15.95 -19.66
N ILE A 910 -13.30 15.19 -20.72
CA ILE A 910 -12.33 14.08 -20.64
C ILE A 910 -10.96 14.62 -21.05
N GLN A 911 -10.12 14.84 -20.06
CA GLN A 911 -8.83 15.48 -20.20
C GLN A 911 -7.69 14.46 -20.10
N ASP A 912 -6.61 14.73 -20.84
CA ASP A 912 -5.36 13.95 -20.72
C ASP A 912 -4.77 14.16 -19.33
N ALA A 913 -4.64 13.07 -18.58
CA ALA A 913 -4.09 13.05 -17.23
C ALA A 913 -2.69 12.41 -17.19
N SER A 914 -2.03 12.34 -18.35
CA SER A 914 -0.61 11.93 -18.40
C SER A 914 0.25 12.90 -17.60
N PHE A 915 1.26 12.38 -16.91
CA PHE A 915 2.13 13.22 -16.09
C PHE A 915 3.56 12.67 -16.00
N LEU A 916 4.49 13.58 -15.70
CA LEU A 916 5.83 13.31 -15.18
C LEU A 916 6.01 14.03 -13.86
N LYS A 917 6.35 13.29 -12.80
CA LYS A 917 6.45 13.82 -11.44
C LYS A 917 7.81 13.54 -10.82
N LEU A 918 8.44 14.56 -10.26
CA LEU A 918 9.54 14.43 -9.33
C LEU A 918 8.95 14.27 -7.92
N ASP A 919 8.83 13.01 -7.49
CA ASP A 919 8.16 12.68 -6.23
C ASP A 919 8.95 13.14 -5.02
N ASN A 920 10.28 12.85 -4.99
CA ASN A 920 11.09 13.29 -3.87
C ASN A 920 12.56 13.56 -4.25
N ILE A 921 13.18 14.42 -3.43
CA ILE A 921 14.63 14.65 -3.37
C ILE A 921 15.02 14.59 -1.90
N SER A 922 16.03 13.79 -1.57
CA SER A 922 16.56 13.69 -0.22
C SER A 922 18.07 13.87 -0.19
N LEU A 923 18.55 14.56 0.84
CA LEU A 923 19.97 14.75 1.13
C LEU A 923 20.21 14.48 2.61
N GLY A 924 21.16 13.59 2.90
CA GLY A 924 21.55 13.24 4.26
C GLY A 924 23.05 13.31 4.49
N TYR A 925 23.44 13.52 5.73
CA TYR A 925 24.83 13.48 6.20
C TYR A 925 24.94 12.67 7.49
N THR A 926 25.84 11.68 7.52
CA THR A 926 26.07 10.82 8.68
C THR A 926 27.31 11.25 9.44
N PHE A 927 27.14 11.64 10.69
CA PHE A 927 28.22 11.90 11.64
C PHE A 927 28.57 10.59 12.35
N LYS A 928 29.66 9.95 11.92
CA LYS A 928 30.16 8.75 12.57
C LYS A 928 30.82 9.07 13.90
N ASN A 929 30.61 8.22 14.93
CA ASN A 929 31.15 8.40 16.28
C ASN A 929 30.79 9.79 16.87
N PHE A 930 29.53 10.16 16.81
CA PHE A 930 29.03 11.47 17.23
C PHE A 930 29.41 11.75 18.68
N LEU A 931 29.88 13.00 18.98
CA LEU A 931 30.37 13.45 20.26
C LEU A 931 31.55 12.63 20.84
N ASN A 932 32.37 11.99 19.98
CA ASN A 932 33.49 11.12 20.35
C ASN A 932 33.08 9.85 21.15
N TYR A 933 31.80 9.53 21.20
CA TYR A 933 31.34 8.23 21.70
C TYR A 933 31.47 7.20 20.58
N LYS A 934 32.39 6.22 20.77
CA LYS A 934 32.49 5.07 19.88
C LYS A 934 31.15 4.34 19.91
N ASN A 935 30.53 4.11 18.75
CA ASN A 935 29.26 3.42 18.51
C ASN A 935 28.00 4.31 18.53
N ILE A 936 28.10 5.65 18.48
CA ILE A 936 26.94 6.51 18.25
C ILE A 936 27.08 7.15 16.86
N ASP A 937 26.22 6.77 15.94
CA ASP A 937 26.13 7.39 14.65
C ASP A 937 24.87 8.28 14.58
N MET A 938 25.02 9.51 14.05
CA MET A 938 23.91 10.42 13.86
C MET A 938 23.79 10.80 12.39
N LYS A 939 22.64 10.50 11.78
CA LYS A 939 22.30 10.97 10.43
C LYS A 939 21.31 12.14 10.52
N LEU A 940 21.69 13.29 9.94
CA LEU A 940 20.77 14.39 9.66
C LEU A 940 20.34 14.30 8.20
N TYR A 941 19.06 14.52 7.92
CA TYR A 941 18.56 14.50 6.56
C TYR A 941 17.47 15.55 6.34
N GLY A 942 17.38 16.02 5.08
CA GLY A 942 16.29 16.84 4.59
C GLY A 942 15.70 16.24 3.33
N THR A 943 14.38 16.24 3.24
CA THR A 943 13.65 15.68 2.08
C THR A 943 12.54 16.63 1.66
N VAL A 944 12.37 16.79 0.36
CA VAL A 944 11.23 17.48 -0.25
C VAL A 944 10.43 16.45 -1.03
N ASN A 945 9.12 16.36 -0.77
CA ASN A 945 8.20 15.52 -1.56
C ASN A 945 7.25 16.38 -2.38
N ASN A 946 6.68 15.77 -3.43
CA ASN A 946 5.81 16.46 -4.40
C ASN A 946 6.50 17.70 -4.98
N VAL A 947 7.76 17.50 -5.43
CA VAL A 947 8.67 18.61 -5.82
C VAL A 947 8.17 19.32 -7.06
N LEU A 948 7.79 18.55 -8.08
CA LEU A 948 7.37 19.07 -9.40
C LEU A 948 6.44 18.04 -10.08
N ILE A 949 5.39 18.54 -10.70
CA ILE A 949 4.54 17.78 -11.61
C ILE A 949 4.45 18.52 -12.95
N ILE A 950 4.53 17.78 -14.05
CA ILE A 950 4.35 18.25 -15.42
C ILE A 950 3.17 17.46 -16.00
N THR A 951 2.09 18.14 -16.32
CA THR A 951 0.83 17.58 -16.84
C THR A 951 0.04 18.63 -17.63
N ASP A 952 -0.80 18.18 -18.53
CA ASP A 952 -1.77 19.03 -19.25
C ASP A 952 -3.16 19.00 -18.57
N TYR A 953 -3.31 18.23 -17.50
CA TYR A 953 -4.57 18.14 -16.75
C TYR A 953 -4.85 19.44 -15.99
N THR A 954 -6.07 19.97 -16.08
CA THR A 954 -6.47 21.25 -15.47
C THR A 954 -6.99 21.13 -14.04
N GLY A 955 -7.31 19.90 -13.55
CA GLY A 955 -7.69 19.68 -12.15
C GLY A 955 -6.47 19.74 -11.22
N ILE A 956 -6.73 19.66 -9.91
CA ILE A 956 -5.69 19.79 -8.86
C ILE A 956 -4.58 18.72 -9.00
N ASP A 957 -4.93 17.49 -9.37
CA ASP A 957 -3.97 16.38 -9.45
C ASP A 957 -4.43 15.37 -10.51
N PRO A 958 -3.57 14.98 -11.48
CA PRO A 958 -3.91 14.00 -12.53
C PRO A 958 -4.02 12.56 -12.00
N GLU A 959 -3.52 12.26 -10.78
CA GLU A 959 -3.48 10.92 -10.22
C GLU A 959 -4.79 10.55 -9.53
N ILE A 960 -5.79 10.15 -10.30
CA ILE A 960 -7.11 9.75 -9.83
C ILE A 960 -7.34 8.29 -10.20
N SER A 961 -7.42 7.41 -9.19
CA SER A 961 -7.51 5.96 -9.40
C SER A 961 -8.82 5.52 -10.08
N SER A 962 -9.90 6.26 -9.91
CA SER A 962 -11.21 6.02 -10.55
C SER A 962 -11.30 6.58 -11.97
N GLY A 963 -10.42 7.50 -12.35
CA GLY A 963 -10.54 8.30 -13.56
C GLY A 963 -11.64 9.37 -13.49
N PHE A 964 -12.20 9.65 -12.30
CA PHE A 964 -13.30 10.56 -12.10
C PHE A 964 -12.96 11.58 -11.00
N ASP A 965 -12.71 12.83 -11.39
CA ASP A 965 -12.34 13.90 -10.47
C ASP A 965 -13.57 14.59 -9.91
N SER A 966 -13.90 14.32 -8.65
CA SER A 966 -15.00 14.91 -7.90
C SER A 966 -14.55 15.78 -6.73
N THR A 967 -13.47 16.55 -6.86
CA THR A 967 -12.84 17.33 -5.78
C THR A 967 -11.98 16.49 -4.83
N ILE A 968 -10.82 16.07 -5.31
CA ILE A 968 -9.82 15.37 -4.49
C ILE A 968 -9.31 16.29 -3.37
N TYR A 969 -9.03 15.71 -2.20
CA TYR A 969 -8.30 16.41 -1.14
C TYR A 969 -6.89 16.77 -1.64
N PRO A 970 -6.45 18.05 -1.59
CA PRO A 970 -5.17 18.48 -2.16
C PRO A 970 -3.99 17.73 -1.56
N ARG A 971 -3.05 17.30 -2.39
CA ARG A 971 -1.80 16.68 -1.94
C ARG A 971 -0.76 17.75 -1.65
N PRO A 972 -0.18 17.80 -0.43
CA PRO A 972 0.80 18.81 -0.07
C PRO A 972 2.14 18.63 -0.80
N ARG A 973 2.87 19.75 -0.98
CA ARG A 973 4.32 19.70 -1.01
C ARG A 973 4.83 19.69 0.41
N THR A 974 5.77 18.79 0.72
CA THR A 974 6.26 18.66 2.08
C THR A 974 7.77 18.84 2.17
N TYR A 975 8.20 19.53 3.22
CA TYR A 975 9.60 19.72 3.56
C TYR A 975 9.85 19.03 4.90
N GLN A 976 10.60 17.96 4.89
CA GLN A 976 10.90 17.15 6.07
C GLN A 976 12.35 17.35 6.49
N PHE A 977 12.57 17.53 7.80
CA PHE A 977 13.88 17.54 8.42
C PHE A 977 13.90 16.48 9.52
N GLY A 978 14.91 15.62 9.50
CA GLY A 978 14.94 14.50 10.43
C GLY A 978 16.34 14.17 10.95
N VAL A 979 16.33 13.44 12.07
CA VAL A 979 17.50 12.90 12.72
C VAL A 979 17.31 11.41 12.99
N ASN A 980 18.34 10.61 12.65
CA ASN A 980 18.43 9.21 13.06
C ASN A 980 19.65 9.04 13.95
N LEU A 981 19.46 8.40 15.12
CA LEU A 981 20.51 8.12 16.11
C LEU A 981 20.58 6.60 16.33
N ASP A 982 21.73 6.04 16.10
CA ASP A 982 22.04 4.62 16.35
C ASP A 982 23.06 4.51 17.48
N PHE A 983 22.74 3.71 18.53
CA PHE A 983 23.57 3.50 19.71
C PHE A 983 23.99 2.05 19.87
#